data_bd645bf0fa0df9cc92ac1379064768a0
#
_entry.id   bd645bf0fa0df9cc92ac1379064768a0
#
_cell.length_a   1.000
_cell.length_b   1.000
_cell.length_c   1.000
_cell.angle_alpha   90.00
_cell.angle_beta   90.00
_cell.angle_gamma   90.00
#
_symmetry.space_group_name_H-M   'P 1'
#
loop_
_entity.id
_entity.type
_entity.pdbx_description
1 polymer ?
#
loop_
_entity_poly.entity_id
_entity_poly.type
_entity_poly.pdbx_seq_one_letter_code
_entity_poly.pdbx_strand_id
1 'polypeptide(L)'
;MHGLLVVAWLLATNASAQNTATLRGIVADSLSGQPLAGVSVGLQGQPGGTASDALGQFRLGGLAAGTYTLRAGALGYRAQAVPVTLKAGESQRLTLRVATTTLSLAEVTVSQPRDPNQSLAAISHIDQVLRPMNSAQDLLRLVPGLFIAQHAGGGKAEQIFLRGFDCDHGTDFAVSIDGLPVNMVSHTHGQGYADFHFVIPETVEQLKVYKGPYTARFGDFATSGAGEFVTKTRLDHSQAKIEVGQFDTFRGLLMLDLLGNDRHLLSKKPESAYVAAEYYFTNSYFDAKQHFKRFNGLAKYTGQLSDNTSLTLLGSHFTSNWDASGQIPERGVREGVISRFGSIDPTEGGRTSRTNASAILTTTLGHDAVLRQQVYYSRYDFSLFSNFTFFLQDSVKGDEINQRETGRNIYGYTGTYDRDTRLGARTLHSTLGMGTRIDDAGLDLRHAQRRQITDTITAGRLFEQNINAYLDETLPLTDRLTLNAAVRFDVFTFDFRGVLANEATKELEPLRGRLTRSIVSPKLNLYYQLSPTVQLFARSGFGFHSNDARGVIRGANETVLPRALGYEVGSTFKPVPNLVVNAALWSLHLQNELVYIGDDGNVENTGPTQRYGVDVAARYQLSRRLFLDTDVNYNHGRQTDAPADANYIPLAPTFTTIGGLTYKAPKGLSGSLRYRHIDSRPANDDGSIRARGYFLFDAVLSYTKARFQIGATAENLLNVQWNQAQFATQTRLLTPQRERPAGFDELHFTPGTPFYLKLNASVFF
;
A
#
# COMPACT_ATOMS: atom_id res chain seq x y z
N MET A 1 7.28 11.08 53.48
CA MET A 1 8.73 10.84 53.46
C MET A 1 9.01 9.50 54.09
N HIS A 2 9.66 8.61 53.47
CA HIS A 2 10.08 7.22 53.75
C HIS A 2 9.48 6.22 52.78
N GLY A 3 10.29 5.83 51.80
CA GLY A 3 9.91 4.77 50.87
C GLY A 3 10.62 4.77 49.50
N LEU A 4 11.91 5.16 49.45
CA LEU A 4 12.68 5.12 48.17
C LEU A 4 14.18 4.92 48.48
N LEU A 5 14.52 3.77 49.07
CA LEU A 5 15.93 3.40 49.32
C LEU A 5 16.06 1.91 49.60
N VAL A 6 15.61 1.04 48.73
CA VAL A 6 15.95 -0.41 48.75
C VAL A 6 15.93 -0.95 47.32
N VAL A 7 16.80 -0.55 46.42
CA VAL A 7 17.19 -1.31 45.20
C VAL A 7 18.59 -0.85 44.76
N ALA A 8 19.54 -0.83 45.63
CA ALA A 8 20.93 -0.51 45.24
C ALA A 8 21.91 -1.42 46.02
N TRP A 9 21.61 -2.71 46.09
CA TRP A 9 22.59 -3.66 46.58
C TRP A 9 22.20 -5.05 46.07
N LEU A 10 22.78 -5.43 44.94
CA LEU A 10 23.08 -6.78 44.50
C LEU A 10 23.48 -6.71 43.04
N LEU A 11 24.77 -6.98 42.82
CA LEU A 11 25.37 -7.55 41.63
C LEU A 11 26.71 -6.87 41.29
N ALA A 12 27.63 -6.95 42.20
CA ALA A 12 29.03 -7.02 41.83
C ALA A 12 29.38 -8.53 41.67
N THR A 13 28.87 -9.17 40.64
CA THR A 13 29.45 -10.42 40.16
C THR A 13 30.46 -10.03 39.08
N ASN A 14 31.71 -10.36 39.28
CA ASN A 14 32.78 -10.33 38.31
C ASN A 14 32.35 -11.07 37.03
N ALA A 15 31.73 -10.40 36.09
CA ALA A 15 31.56 -10.89 34.77
C ALA A 15 32.92 -10.77 34.08
N SER A 16 33.65 -11.88 34.01
CA SER A 16 34.75 -12.03 33.07
C SER A 16 34.24 -11.61 31.72
N ALA A 17 34.72 -10.47 31.20
CA ALA A 17 34.39 -10.00 29.86
C ALA A 17 34.89 -11.07 28.88
N GLN A 18 34.04 -11.99 28.49
CA GLN A 18 34.33 -12.84 27.33
C GLN A 18 34.50 -11.88 26.16
N ASN A 19 35.71 -11.80 25.64
CA ASN A 19 36.03 -11.04 24.42
C ASN A 19 35.25 -11.65 23.24
N THR A 20 33.97 -11.23 23.09
CA THR A 20 33.12 -11.73 22.02
C THR A 20 33.47 -11.07 20.70
N ALA A 21 33.53 -11.88 19.66
CA ALA A 21 33.75 -11.41 18.30
C ALA A 21 32.48 -10.80 17.66
N THR A 22 32.67 -9.96 16.70
CA THR A 22 31.60 -9.37 15.89
C THR A 22 31.85 -9.63 14.42
N LEU A 23 30.85 -10.13 13.71
CA LEU A 23 30.85 -10.29 12.27
C LEU A 23 29.95 -9.23 11.66
N ARG A 24 30.50 -8.43 10.76
CA ARG A 24 29.78 -7.38 10.04
C ARG A 24 30.11 -7.42 8.56
N GLY A 25 29.23 -6.88 7.73
CA GLY A 25 29.50 -6.86 6.30
C GLY A 25 28.41 -6.23 5.48
N ILE A 26 28.53 -6.41 4.19
CA ILE A 26 27.54 -5.97 3.21
C ILE A 26 27.07 -7.19 2.45
N VAL A 27 25.76 -7.32 2.27
CA VAL A 27 25.18 -8.24 1.31
C VAL A 27 24.93 -7.46 0.02
N ALA A 28 25.45 -7.96 -1.08
CA ALA A 28 25.31 -7.33 -2.38
C ALA A 28 24.85 -8.36 -3.43
N ASP A 29 24.18 -7.89 -4.46
CA ASP A 29 23.88 -8.68 -5.64
C ASP A 29 25.18 -9.05 -6.36
N SER A 30 25.31 -10.32 -6.75
CA SER A 30 26.55 -10.84 -7.33
C SER A 30 26.85 -10.30 -8.73
N LEU A 31 25.82 -9.89 -9.48
CA LEU A 31 25.95 -9.37 -10.84
C LEU A 31 26.09 -7.86 -10.87
N SER A 32 25.27 -7.15 -10.12
CA SER A 32 25.25 -5.70 -10.11
C SER A 32 26.18 -5.07 -9.07
N GLY A 33 26.62 -5.85 -8.06
CA GLY A 33 27.39 -5.36 -6.93
C GLY A 33 26.62 -4.44 -5.98
N GLN A 34 25.32 -4.26 -6.22
CA GLN A 34 24.46 -3.38 -5.44
C GLN A 34 24.18 -3.97 -4.05
N PRO A 35 24.13 -3.13 -3.02
CA PRO A 35 23.73 -3.55 -1.69
C PRO A 35 22.29 -4.06 -1.70
N LEU A 36 22.02 -5.17 -1.03
CA LEU A 36 20.70 -5.78 -0.93
C LEU A 36 20.16 -5.63 0.49
N ALA A 37 19.03 -4.96 0.61
CA ALA A 37 18.28 -4.84 1.86
C ALA A 37 17.43 -6.09 2.14
N GLY A 38 17.20 -6.37 3.44
CA GLY A 38 16.26 -7.43 3.85
C GLY A 38 16.78 -8.86 3.64
N VAL A 39 18.04 -9.05 3.33
CA VAL A 39 18.65 -10.38 3.22
C VAL A 39 18.88 -10.94 4.62
N SER A 40 18.28 -12.10 4.92
CA SER A 40 18.52 -12.80 6.17
C SER A 40 19.97 -13.30 6.22
N VAL A 41 20.70 -12.93 7.28
CA VAL A 41 22.09 -13.35 7.52
C VAL A 41 22.14 -14.03 8.90
N GLY A 42 22.61 -15.26 8.95
CA GLY A 42 22.67 -16.03 10.20
C GLY A 42 23.77 -17.09 10.18
N LEU A 43 24.08 -17.66 11.34
CA LEU A 43 25.03 -18.76 11.48
C LEU A 43 24.29 -20.09 11.37
N GLN A 44 24.81 -20.98 10.54
CA GLN A 44 24.21 -22.30 10.35
C GLN A 44 24.23 -23.10 11.64
N GLY A 45 23.04 -23.62 12.05
CA GLY A 45 22.90 -24.42 13.25
C GLY A 45 22.83 -23.62 14.56
N GLN A 46 22.85 -22.28 14.52
CA GLN A 46 22.63 -21.44 15.68
C GLN A 46 21.29 -20.68 15.58
N PRO A 47 20.55 -20.55 16.68
CA PRO A 47 19.37 -19.68 16.70
C PRO A 47 19.79 -18.22 16.64
N GLY A 48 19.05 -17.40 15.92
CA GLY A 48 19.29 -15.99 15.75
C GLY A 48 20.01 -15.67 14.44
N GLY A 49 19.73 -14.50 13.92
CA GLY A 49 20.28 -13.94 12.69
C GLY A 49 19.96 -12.46 12.65
N THR A 50 20.38 -11.80 11.59
CA THR A 50 20.06 -10.40 11.30
C THR A 50 19.60 -10.30 9.86
N ALA A 51 18.90 -9.23 9.51
CA ALA A 51 18.67 -8.87 8.12
C ALA A 51 19.58 -7.72 7.71
N SER A 52 19.99 -7.69 6.46
CA SER A 52 20.71 -6.54 5.92
C SER A 52 19.81 -5.29 5.90
N ASP A 53 20.38 -4.14 6.23
CA ASP A 53 19.72 -2.84 6.18
C ASP A 53 19.57 -2.30 4.75
N ALA A 54 19.06 -1.07 4.61
CA ALA A 54 18.87 -0.42 3.32
C ALA A 54 20.18 -0.24 2.50
N LEU A 55 21.31 -0.27 3.17
CA LEU A 55 22.64 -0.24 2.55
C LEU A 55 23.25 -1.64 2.36
N GLY A 56 22.45 -2.68 2.54
CA GLY A 56 22.91 -4.06 2.50
C GLY A 56 23.78 -4.46 3.70
N GLN A 57 23.94 -3.61 4.72
CA GLN A 57 24.83 -3.90 5.84
C GLN A 57 24.17 -4.87 6.82
N PHE A 58 24.98 -5.78 7.37
CA PHE A 58 24.55 -6.70 8.42
C PHE A 58 25.56 -6.72 9.55
N ARG A 59 25.08 -7.09 10.75
CA ARG A 59 25.93 -7.28 11.92
C ARG A 59 25.42 -8.45 12.77
N LEU A 60 26.31 -9.33 13.11
CA LEU A 60 26.14 -10.41 14.09
C LEU A 60 27.16 -10.19 15.21
N GLY A 61 26.71 -9.77 16.38
CA GLY A 61 27.57 -9.53 17.55
C GLY A 61 27.41 -10.62 18.62
N GLY A 62 28.31 -10.58 19.61
CA GLY A 62 28.24 -11.50 20.75
C GLY A 62 28.69 -12.92 20.44
N LEU A 63 29.45 -13.12 19.35
CA LEU A 63 29.92 -14.44 18.91
C LEU A 63 31.11 -14.89 19.74
N ALA A 64 31.14 -16.16 20.15
CA ALA A 64 32.34 -16.74 20.72
C ALA A 64 33.45 -16.91 19.67
N ALA A 65 34.70 -17.02 20.07
CA ALA A 65 35.74 -17.41 19.14
C ALA A 65 35.47 -18.82 18.60
N GLY A 66 35.63 -19.03 17.30
CA GLY A 66 35.30 -20.30 16.67
C GLY A 66 35.13 -20.21 15.15
N THR A 67 34.95 -21.36 14.52
CA THR A 67 34.66 -21.44 13.09
C THR A 67 33.16 -21.66 12.88
N TYR A 68 32.57 -20.83 12.03
CA TYR A 68 31.14 -20.79 11.74
C TYR A 68 30.89 -20.88 10.24
N THR A 69 29.72 -21.33 9.85
CA THR A 69 29.23 -21.17 8.48
C THR A 69 28.19 -20.04 8.47
N LEU A 70 28.54 -18.89 7.90
CA LEU A 70 27.63 -17.77 7.71
C LEU A 70 26.74 -18.06 6.51
N ARG A 71 25.44 -17.96 6.65
CA ARG A 71 24.45 -18.06 5.55
C ARG A 71 23.77 -16.73 5.33
N ALA A 72 23.68 -16.32 4.07
CA ALA A 72 22.89 -15.19 3.62
C ALA A 72 21.88 -15.67 2.59
N GLY A 73 20.61 -15.34 2.76
CA GLY A 73 19.53 -15.74 1.84
C GLY A 73 18.39 -14.74 1.85
N ALA A 74 17.84 -14.48 0.67
CA ALA A 74 16.64 -13.68 0.49
C ALA A 74 15.75 -14.31 -0.57
N LEU A 75 14.48 -13.94 -0.57
CA LEU A 75 13.55 -14.37 -1.58
C LEU A 75 14.02 -13.84 -2.96
N GLY A 76 14.20 -14.73 -3.94
CA GLY A 76 14.73 -14.38 -5.26
C GLY A 76 16.25 -14.46 -5.40
N TYR A 77 16.97 -14.79 -4.32
CA TYR A 77 18.42 -14.96 -4.34
C TYR A 77 18.83 -16.36 -3.87
N ARG A 78 19.90 -16.88 -4.48
CA ARG A 78 20.51 -18.14 -4.04
C ARG A 78 21.20 -17.90 -2.70
N ALA A 79 20.83 -18.68 -1.68
CA ALA A 79 21.50 -18.60 -0.40
C ALA A 79 23.01 -18.88 -0.56
N GLN A 80 23.82 -18.01 0.00
CA GLN A 80 25.27 -18.16 0.06
C GLN A 80 25.67 -18.67 1.44
N ALA A 81 26.56 -19.65 1.48
CA ALA A 81 27.17 -20.13 2.72
C ALA A 81 28.68 -19.88 2.63
N VAL A 82 29.24 -19.21 3.65
CA VAL A 82 30.65 -18.83 3.72
C VAL A 82 31.23 -19.28 5.06
N PRO A 83 32.32 -20.06 5.08
CA PRO A 83 33.02 -20.38 6.33
C PRO A 83 33.72 -19.12 6.85
N VAL A 84 33.63 -18.88 8.16
CA VAL A 84 34.19 -17.73 8.86
C VAL A 84 34.84 -18.19 10.14
N THR A 85 36.08 -17.85 10.38
CA THR A 85 36.79 -18.11 11.63
C THR A 85 36.99 -16.80 12.38
N LEU A 86 36.49 -16.73 13.60
CA LEU A 86 36.53 -15.54 14.46
C LEU A 86 37.44 -15.79 15.65
N LYS A 87 38.34 -14.83 15.94
CA LYS A 87 39.14 -14.80 17.15
C LYS A 87 38.42 -14.03 18.25
N ALA A 88 38.78 -14.26 19.50
CA ALA A 88 38.19 -13.54 20.63
C ALA A 88 38.43 -12.03 20.52
N GLY A 89 37.38 -11.22 20.62
CA GLY A 89 37.43 -9.77 20.48
C GLY A 89 37.56 -9.25 19.03
N GLU A 90 37.61 -10.13 18.05
CA GLU A 90 37.76 -9.74 16.65
C GLU A 90 36.48 -9.12 16.06
N SER A 91 36.67 -8.05 15.26
CA SER A 91 35.60 -7.52 14.41
C SER A 91 35.94 -7.79 12.95
N GLN A 92 35.38 -8.84 12.38
CA GLN A 92 35.62 -9.22 10.98
C GLN A 92 34.59 -8.60 10.05
N ARG A 93 35.03 -8.08 8.89
CA ARG A 93 34.16 -7.53 7.84
C ARG A 93 34.15 -8.43 6.62
N LEU A 94 32.94 -8.74 6.08
CA LEU A 94 32.76 -9.57 4.90
C LEU A 94 31.80 -8.92 3.91
N THR A 95 32.02 -9.21 2.63
CA THR A 95 31.05 -8.90 1.58
C THR A 95 30.45 -10.22 1.09
N LEU A 96 29.14 -10.38 1.29
CA LEU A 96 28.39 -11.53 0.80
C LEU A 96 27.77 -11.17 -0.54
N ARG A 97 28.13 -11.89 -1.60
CA ARG A 97 27.58 -11.68 -2.93
C ARG A 97 26.57 -12.75 -3.25
N VAL A 98 25.28 -12.44 -3.18
CA VAL A 98 24.19 -13.38 -3.47
C VAL A 98 23.75 -13.23 -4.92
N ALA A 99 23.65 -14.36 -5.61
CA ALA A 99 23.20 -14.38 -7.00
C ALA A 99 21.67 -14.47 -7.06
N THR A 100 21.05 -13.73 -7.99
CA THR A 100 19.66 -13.93 -8.32
C THR A 100 19.41 -15.37 -8.75
N THR A 101 18.39 -16.00 -8.27
CA THR A 101 18.00 -17.36 -8.64
C THR A 101 16.50 -17.41 -8.89
N THR A 102 16.07 -18.39 -9.67
CA THR A 102 14.67 -18.82 -9.62
C THR A 102 14.37 -19.23 -8.18
N LEU A 103 13.34 -18.66 -7.59
CA LEU A 103 12.97 -18.82 -6.19
C LEU A 103 13.16 -20.25 -5.69
N SER A 104 13.83 -20.36 -4.55
CA SER A 104 13.80 -21.57 -3.74
C SER A 104 13.14 -21.24 -2.40
N LEU A 105 11.87 -21.58 -2.23
CA LEU A 105 11.18 -21.48 -0.94
C LEU A 105 11.80 -22.39 0.12
N ALA A 106 12.56 -23.42 -0.29
CA ALA A 106 13.29 -24.29 0.61
C ALA A 106 14.35 -23.53 1.43
N GLU A 107 14.90 -22.45 0.86
CA GLU A 107 15.95 -21.65 1.49
C GLU A 107 15.40 -20.51 2.38
N VAL A 108 14.09 -20.25 2.35
CA VAL A 108 13.45 -19.29 3.24
C VAL A 108 13.46 -19.83 4.67
N THR A 109 14.17 -19.18 5.56
CA THR A 109 14.17 -19.51 6.99
C THR A 109 13.00 -18.79 7.67
N VAL A 110 12.21 -19.48 8.48
CA VAL A 110 11.23 -18.87 9.38
C VAL A 110 12.04 -18.35 10.58
N SER A 111 12.73 -17.23 10.39
CA SER A 111 13.46 -16.52 11.44
C SER A 111 12.83 -15.13 11.62
N GLN A 112 13.05 -14.54 12.78
CA GLN A 112 12.55 -13.20 13.05
C GLN A 112 13.12 -12.19 12.04
N PRO A 113 12.31 -11.54 11.22
CA PRO A 113 12.78 -10.40 10.42
C PRO A 113 13.16 -9.25 11.37
N ARG A 114 14.02 -8.34 10.91
CA ARG A 114 14.37 -7.13 11.68
C ARG A 114 13.13 -6.25 11.95
N ASP A 115 12.15 -6.30 11.09
CA ASP A 115 10.81 -5.76 11.31
C ASP A 115 9.84 -6.95 11.50
N PRO A 116 9.61 -7.37 12.75
CA PRO A 116 8.80 -8.54 13.05
C PRO A 116 7.31 -8.34 12.73
N ASN A 117 6.87 -7.10 12.54
CA ASN A 117 5.48 -6.76 12.22
C ASN A 117 5.18 -6.85 10.71
N GLN A 118 6.21 -6.92 9.88
CA GLN A 118 6.02 -7.12 8.44
C GLN A 118 5.34 -8.46 8.18
N SER A 119 4.20 -8.45 7.50
CA SER A 119 3.57 -9.67 7.01
C SER A 119 4.49 -10.34 5.98
N LEU A 120 4.51 -11.66 5.93
CA LEU A 120 5.45 -12.46 5.12
C LEU A 120 5.36 -12.25 3.61
N ALA A 121 4.50 -11.40 3.16
CA ALA A 121 4.38 -10.97 1.78
C ALA A 121 5.45 -9.93 1.42
N ALA A 122 6.73 -10.24 1.60
CA ALA A 122 7.74 -9.67 0.73
C ALA A 122 7.48 -10.25 -0.66
N ILE A 123 6.65 -9.56 -1.44
CA ILE A 123 6.24 -10.00 -2.76
C ILE A 123 7.47 -9.95 -3.63
N SER A 124 7.84 -11.07 -4.17
CA SER A 124 9.01 -11.21 -5.01
C SER A 124 8.71 -10.68 -6.42
N HIS A 125 9.76 -10.38 -7.15
CA HIS A 125 9.70 -10.05 -8.57
C HIS A 125 8.85 -11.04 -9.43
N ILE A 126 8.71 -12.31 -9.02
CA ILE A 126 7.87 -13.31 -9.71
C ILE A 126 6.39 -12.96 -9.61
N ASP A 127 5.96 -12.50 -8.45
CA ASP A 127 4.55 -12.13 -8.26
C ASP A 127 4.15 -10.94 -9.13
N GLN A 128 5.10 -10.08 -9.50
CA GLN A 128 4.84 -8.89 -10.32
C GLN A 128 4.84 -9.20 -11.83
N VAL A 129 5.80 -9.99 -12.31
CA VAL A 129 6.09 -10.13 -13.76
C VAL A 129 5.03 -10.97 -14.51
N LEU A 130 4.36 -11.91 -13.84
CA LEU A 130 3.38 -12.80 -14.43
C LEU A 130 1.97 -12.60 -13.90
N ARG A 131 1.61 -11.32 -13.62
CA ARG A 131 0.23 -10.92 -13.32
C ARG A 131 -0.25 -9.87 -14.33
N PRO A 132 -1.53 -9.84 -14.66
CA PRO A 132 -2.09 -8.76 -15.47
C PRO A 132 -1.87 -7.41 -14.76
N MET A 133 -1.35 -6.45 -15.49
CA MET A 133 -1.15 -5.07 -15.02
C MET A 133 -1.60 -4.10 -16.11
N ASN A 134 -2.68 -3.37 -15.85
CA ASN A 134 -3.19 -2.31 -16.72
C ASN A 134 -2.89 -0.93 -16.15
N SER A 135 -2.83 -0.85 -14.83
CA SER A 135 -2.48 0.36 -14.09
C SER A 135 -1.52 0.03 -12.95
N ALA A 136 -0.91 1.06 -12.37
CA ALA A 136 -0.12 0.90 -11.16
C ALA A 136 -0.99 0.50 -9.95
N GLN A 137 -2.28 0.78 -9.98
CA GLN A 137 -3.22 0.38 -8.93
C GLN A 137 -3.35 -1.15 -8.83
N ASP A 138 -3.14 -1.88 -9.94
CA ASP A 138 -3.09 -3.35 -9.92
C ASP A 138 -1.97 -3.91 -9.03
N LEU A 139 -0.95 -3.11 -8.69
CA LEU A 139 0.06 -3.48 -7.70
C LEU A 139 -0.54 -3.72 -6.31
N LEU A 140 -1.64 -3.05 -5.96
CA LEU A 140 -2.35 -3.28 -4.71
C LEU A 140 -2.91 -4.69 -4.61
N ARG A 141 -3.28 -5.33 -5.73
CA ARG A 141 -3.72 -6.74 -5.78
C ARG A 141 -2.64 -7.73 -5.35
N LEU A 142 -1.40 -7.27 -5.18
CA LEU A 142 -0.33 -8.06 -4.61
C LEU A 142 -0.45 -8.20 -3.09
N VAL A 143 -1.15 -7.29 -2.42
CA VAL A 143 -1.40 -7.35 -0.98
C VAL A 143 -2.35 -8.52 -0.69
N PRO A 144 -1.96 -9.52 0.13
CA PRO A 144 -2.82 -10.67 0.40
C PRO A 144 -4.17 -10.28 1.00
N GLY A 145 -5.26 -10.66 0.33
CA GLY A 145 -6.62 -10.36 0.75
C GLY A 145 -7.13 -8.96 0.41
N LEU A 146 -6.33 -8.14 -0.29
CA LEU A 146 -6.77 -6.84 -0.76
C LEU A 146 -7.44 -6.99 -2.13
N PHE A 147 -8.60 -6.38 -2.28
CA PHE A 147 -9.34 -6.23 -3.52
C PHE A 147 -9.45 -4.76 -3.88
N ILE A 148 -9.46 -4.48 -5.16
CA ILE A 148 -9.71 -3.14 -5.69
C ILE A 148 -10.87 -3.20 -6.68
N ALA A 149 -11.61 -2.09 -6.75
CA ALA A 149 -12.70 -1.93 -7.71
C ALA A 149 -12.62 -0.53 -8.35
N GLN A 150 -12.69 -0.50 -9.69
CA GLN A 150 -12.66 0.74 -10.44
C GLN A 150 -14.06 1.35 -10.54
N HIS A 151 -14.17 2.61 -10.19
CA HIS A 151 -15.28 3.46 -10.56
C HIS A 151 -15.17 3.82 -12.04
N ALA A 152 -16.27 3.90 -12.76
CA ALA A 152 -16.24 4.14 -14.20
C ALA A 152 -15.56 5.46 -14.57
N GLY A 153 -14.26 5.38 -14.84
CA GLY A 153 -13.40 6.52 -15.15
C GLY A 153 -11.95 6.18 -14.87
N GLY A 154 -11.18 5.77 -15.90
CA GLY A 154 -9.86 5.17 -15.78
C GLY A 154 -8.78 6.01 -15.09
N GLY A 155 -9.00 7.30 -14.81
CA GLY A 155 -8.07 8.19 -14.12
C GLY A 155 -8.42 8.47 -12.65
N LYS A 156 -9.46 7.84 -12.10
CA LYS A 156 -9.88 7.95 -10.71
C LYS A 156 -9.19 6.88 -9.86
N ALA A 157 -8.88 7.17 -8.58
CA ALA A 157 -8.39 6.16 -7.66
C ALA A 157 -9.38 5.01 -7.53
N GLU A 158 -8.90 3.80 -7.28
CA GLU A 158 -9.74 2.64 -7.10
C GLU A 158 -10.21 2.51 -5.64
N GLN A 159 -11.39 1.96 -5.46
CA GLN A 159 -11.91 1.54 -4.18
C GLN A 159 -11.08 0.37 -3.63
N ILE A 160 -10.75 0.40 -2.35
CA ILE A 160 -9.84 -0.57 -1.71
C ILE A 160 -10.61 -1.36 -0.64
N PHE A 161 -10.54 -2.69 -0.72
CA PHE A 161 -11.15 -3.59 0.27
C PHE A 161 -10.08 -4.41 0.97
N LEU A 162 -10.04 -4.35 2.29
CA LEU A 162 -9.12 -5.16 3.10
C LEU A 162 -9.74 -5.45 4.48
N ARG A 163 -9.71 -6.70 4.93
CA ARG A 163 -10.19 -7.12 6.27
C ARG A 163 -11.60 -6.63 6.62
N GLY A 164 -12.52 -6.73 5.67
CA GLY A 164 -13.91 -6.28 5.86
C GLY A 164 -14.08 -4.76 5.91
N PHE A 165 -13.05 -3.99 5.55
CA PHE A 165 -13.17 -2.58 5.26
C PHE A 165 -13.51 -2.37 3.79
N ASP A 166 -14.42 -1.46 3.54
CA ASP A 166 -14.44 -0.64 2.36
C ASP A 166 -13.68 0.64 2.71
N CYS A 167 -12.39 0.69 2.37
CA CYS A 167 -11.56 1.88 2.63
C CYS A 167 -11.89 3.01 1.65
N ASP A 168 -13.02 2.93 0.93
CA ASP A 168 -13.29 3.78 -0.21
C ASP A 168 -12.03 3.91 -1.08
N HIS A 169 -11.46 5.08 -1.22
CA HIS A 169 -10.22 5.29 -1.97
C HIS A 169 -8.94 5.25 -1.12
N GLY A 170 -8.98 4.85 0.17
CA GLY A 170 -7.79 4.70 1.00
C GLY A 170 -7.90 5.14 2.46
N THR A 171 -9.09 5.38 3.00
CA THR A 171 -9.33 5.93 4.36
C THR A 171 -8.71 5.11 5.50
N ASP A 172 -8.55 3.80 5.32
CA ASP A 172 -8.08 2.88 6.38
C ASP A 172 -6.90 2.02 5.97
N PHE A 173 -6.32 2.30 4.80
CA PHE A 173 -5.13 1.64 4.31
C PHE A 173 -4.06 2.65 3.90
N ALA A 174 -3.02 2.79 4.74
CA ALA A 174 -1.93 3.72 4.48
C ALA A 174 -1.00 3.22 3.37
N VAL A 175 -0.73 4.06 2.39
CA VAL A 175 0.14 3.70 1.27
C VAL A 175 1.26 4.70 1.09
N SER A 176 2.46 4.19 0.81
CA SER A 176 3.62 5.01 0.47
C SER A 176 4.47 4.40 -0.65
N ILE A 177 5.18 5.26 -1.36
CA ILE A 177 6.15 4.87 -2.41
C ILE A 177 7.47 5.57 -2.11
N ASP A 178 8.53 4.79 -1.84
CA ASP A 178 9.83 5.32 -1.38
C ASP A 178 9.69 6.30 -0.20
N GLY A 179 8.71 6.09 0.69
CA GLY A 179 8.39 6.96 1.81
C GLY A 179 7.55 8.20 1.47
N LEU A 180 7.21 8.44 0.21
CA LEU A 180 6.24 9.46 -0.20
C LEU A 180 4.82 8.97 0.10
N PRO A 181 3.99 9.69 0.86
CA PRO A 181 2.61 9.30 1.13
C PRO A 181 1.77 9.39 -0.16
N VAL A 182 0.94 8.37 -0.40
CA VAL A 182 0.00 8.34 -1.51
C VAL A 182 -1.34 8.95 -1.08
N ASN A 183 -1.84 8.58 0.10
CA ASN A 183 -3.12 9.04 0.65
C ASN A 183 -3.15 10.57 0.81
N MET A 184 -4.20 11.20 0.32
CA MET A 184 -4.48 12.63 0.47
C MET A 184 -5.41 12.86 1.65
N VAL A 185 -5.03 13.76 2.54
CA VAL A 185 -5.87 14.21 3.65
C VAL A 185 -6.88 15.24 3.15
N SER A 186 -8.11 15.23 3.67
CA SER A 186 -9.15 16.21 3.33
C SER A 186 -9.27 16.48 1.82
N HIS A 187 -9.27 15.43 1.02
CA HIS A 187 -9.37 15.54 -0.44
C HIS A 187 -10.79 15.93 -0.87
N THR A 188 -10.92 16.63 -2.00
CA THR A 188 -12.23 17.10 -2.47
C THR A 188 -13.18 15.97 -2.85
N HIS A 189 -12.65 14.77 -3.22
CA HIS A 189 -13.46 13.59 -3.54
C HIS A 189 -13.76 12.75 -2.30
N GLY A 190 -12.79 12.55 -1.40
CA GLY A 190 -12.95 11.75 -0.19
C GLY A 190 -11.68 11.71 0.64
N GLN A 191 -11.80 11.56 1.96
CA GLN A 191 -10.69 11.46 2.89
C GLN A 191 -9.82 10.26 2.54
N GLY A 192 -8.49 10.41 2.58
CA GLY A 192 -7.55 9.32 2.36
C GLY A 192 -7.30 8.96 0.89
N TYR A 193 -7.85 9.70 -0.07
CA TYR A 193 -7.78 9.40 -1.50
C TYR A 193 -6.38 8.98 -1.97
N ALA A 194 -6.23 7.74 -2.44
CA ALA A 194 -4.94 7.12 -2.76
C ALA A 194 -4.83 6.81 -4.27
N ASP A 195 -4.42 7.79 -5.05
CA ASP A 195 -4.19 7.65 -6.48
C ASP A 195 -2.77 7.14 -6.77
N PHE A 196 -2.68 5.96 -7.38
CA PHE A 196 -1.43 5.30 -7.78
C PHE A 196 -1.01 5.55 -9.23
N HIS A 197 -1.77 6.28 -10.02
CA HIS A 197 -1.50 6.45 -11.45
C HIS A 197 -0.13 7.06 -11.77
N PHE A 198 0.49 7.74 -10.79
CA PHE A 198 1.83 8.31 -10.94
C PHE A 198 2.99 7.29 -10.83
N VAL A 199 2.70 6.02 -10.61
CA VAL A 199 3.70 4.96 -10.47
C VAL A 199 3.84 4.19 -11.77
N ILE A 200 5.07 3.96 -12.21
CA ILE A 200 5.39 3.05 -13.31
C ILE A 200 5.63 1.65 -12.69
N PRO A 201 4.77 0.65 -12.96
CA PRO A 201 4.84 -0.65 -12.28
C PRO A 201 6.21 -1.34 -12.38
N GLU A 202 6.88 -1.25 -13.53
CA GLU A 202 8.18 -1.89 -13.77
C GLU A 202 9.32 -1.28 -12.93
N THR A 203 9.11 -0.07 -12.38
CA THR A 203 10.08 0.55 -11.47
C THR A 203 9.99 0.01 -10.05
N VAL A 204 8.88 -0.62 -9.66
CA VAL A 204 8.70 -1.19 -8.32
C VAL A 204 9.52 -2.46 -8.18
N GLU A 205 10.34 -2.53 -7.15
CA GLU A 205 11.17 -3.68 -6.80
C GLU A 205 10.53 -4.54 -5.71
N GLN A 206 9.95 -3.90 -4.69
CA GLN A 206 9.43 -4.56 -3.51
C GLN A 206 8.15 -3.90 -3.01
N LEU A 207 7.24 -4.71 -2.50
CA LEU A 207 6.11 -4.27 -1.68
C LEU A 207 6.23 -4.90 -0.30
N LYS A 208 6.23 -4.06 0.74
CA LYS A 208 6.13 -4.48 2.14
C LYS A 208 4.71 -4.25 2.62
N VAL A 209 4.12 -5.26 3.23
CA VAL A 209 2.73 -5.24 3.69
C VAL A 209 2.70 -5.39 5.20
N TYR A 210 1.89 -4.56 5.84
CA TYR A 210 1.62 -4.55 7.27
C TYR A 210 0.11 -4.62 7.45
N LYS A 211 -0.40 -5.70 8.02
CA LYS A 211 -1.84 -5.85 8.28
C LYS A 211 -2.14 -5.44 9.72
N GLY A 212 -3.18 -4.63 9.90
CA GLY A 212 -3.61 -4.10 11.18
C GLY A 212 -2.69 -3.01 11.77
N PRO A 213 -3.08 -2.40 12.90
CA PRO A 213 -2.43 -1.22 13.47
C PRO A 213 -1.25 -1.55 14.41
N TYR A 214 -0.42 -2.53 14.09
CA TYR A 214 0.57 -3.09 15.03
C TYR A 214 1.97 -2.47 14.90
N THR A 215 2.21 -1.61 13.92
CA THR A 215 3.53 -1.02 13.63
C THR A 215 3.51 0.48 13.92
N ALA A 216 4.40 0.97 14.81
CA ALA A 216 4.39 2.36 15.27
C ALA A 216 4.82 3.38 14.19
N ARG A 217 5.56 2.94 13.20
CA ARG A 217 5.97 3.78 12.06
C ARG A 217 4.79 4.35 11.28
N PHE A 218 3.69 3.61 11.18
CA PHE A 218 2.48 4.05 10.51
C PHE A 218 1.52 4.71 11.50
N GLY A 219 0.95 5.83 11.11
CA GLY A 219 -0.01 6.60 11.91
C GLY A 219 -1.35 6.68 11.19
N ASP A 220 -1.62 7.82 10.57
CA ASP A 220 -2.87 8.10 9.87
C ASP A 220 -3.17 7.07 8.78
N PHE A 221 -4.44 6.69 8.62
CA PHE A 221 -4.97 5.71 7.66
C PHE A 221 -4.48 4.26 7.84
N ALA A 222 -3.70 3.93 8.86
CA ALA A 222 -3.15 2.58 9.04
C ALA A 222 -3.99 1.71 10.00
N THR A 223 -5.30 1.73 9.90
CA THR A 223 -6.22 0.96 10.74
C THR A 223 -6.36 -0.48 10.25
N SER A 224 -6.66 -0.71 8.97
CA SER A 224 -6.70 -2.04 8.37
C SER A 224 -5.30 -2.57 8.02
N GLY A 225 -4.36 -1.65 7.75
CA GLY A 225 -2.98 -1.98 7.40
C GLY A 225 -2.24 -0.89 6.65
N ALA A 226 -1.05 -1.24 6.14
CA ALA A 226 -0.24 -0.35 5.33
C ALA A 226 0.51 -1.11 4.22
N GLY A 227 0.74 -0.44 3.09
CA GLY A 227 1.57 -0.88 1.98
C GLY A 227 2.71 0.09 1.68
N GLU A 228 3.94 -0.40 1.69
CA GLU A 228 5.11 0.39 1.34
C GLU A 228 5.74 -0.17 0.06
N PHE A 229 5.60 0.58 -1.03
CA PHE A 229 6.23 0.27 -2.30
C PHE A 229 7.62 0.88 -2.36
N VAL A 230 8.58 0.09 -2.78
CA VAL A 230 9.97 0.50 -2.93
C VAL A 230 10.34 0.37 -4.39
N THR A 231 10.79 1.45 -5.01
CA THR A 231 11.25 1.41 -6.40
C THR A 231 12.71 0.96 -6.48
N LYS A 232 13.08 0.42 -7.64
CA LYS A 232 14.44 -0.06 -7.92
C LYS A 232 15.48 1.00 -7.60
N THR A 233 16.58 0.60 -7.00
CA THR A 233 17.74 1.47 -6.81
C THR A 233 18.59 1.57 -8.07
N ARG A 234 18.55 0.52 -8.91
CA ARG A 234 19.25 0.42 -10.18
C ARG A 234 18.44 -0.43 -11.16
N LEU A 235 18.64 -0.20 -12.45
CA LEU A 235 18.14 -1.09 -13.50
C LEU A 235 19.18 -2.15 -13.82
N ASP A 236 18.76 -3.41 -13.98
CA ASP A 236 19.62 -4.48 -14.48
C ASP A 236 20.01 -4.25 -15.94
N HIS A 237 19.07 -3.69 -16.72
CA HIS A 237 19.20 -3.35 -18.13
C HIS A 237 18.31 -2.16 -18.47
N SER A 238 18.70 -1.37 -19.44
CA SER A 238 17.79 -0.45 -20.10
C SER A 238 16.72 -1.26 -20.84
N GLN A 239 15.49 -0.75 -20.89
CA GLN A 239 14.35 -1.43 -21.47
C GLN A 239 13.49 -0.47 -22.28
N ALA A 240 13.07 -0.91 -23.47
CA ALA A 240 11.96 -0.33 -24.18
C ALA A 240 10.85 -1.38 -24.30
N LYS A 241 9.60 -1.01 -24.00
CA LYS A 241 8.43 -1.90 -24.02
C LYS A 241 7.27 -1.22 -24.72
N ILE A 242 6.57 -1.99 -25.55
CA ILE A 242 5.32 -1.59 -26.18
C ILE A 242 4.26 -2.62 -25.83
N GLU A 243 3.05 -2.15 -25.52
CA GLU A 243 1.87 -2.98 -25.31
C GLU A 243 0.74 -2.45 -26.19
N VAL A 244 0.01 -3.36 -26.82
CA VAL A 244 -1.18 -3.09 -27.61
C VAL A 244 -2.30 -4.04 -27.20
N GLY A 245 -3.51 -3.55 -27.10
CA GLY A 245 -4.65 -4.33 -26.63
C GLY A 245 -5.96 -3.94 -27.31
N GLN A 246 -7.03 -4.66 -26.98
CA GLN A 246 -8.38 -4.31 -27.37
C GLN A 246 -8.74 -2.91 -26.88
N PHE A 247 -9.82 -2.36 -27.37
CA PHE A 247 -10.35 -1.04 -26.97
C PHE A 247 -9.37 0.12 -27.21
N ASP A 248 -8.63 0.05 -28.32
CA ASP A 248 -7.60 1.03 -28.72
C ASP A 248 -6.52 1.24 -27.65
N THR A 249 -6.21 0.20 -26.87
CA THR A 249 -5.21 0.28 -25.81
C THR A 249 -3.80 0.29 -26.39
N PHE A 250 -3.02 1.27 -25.99
CA PHE A 250 -1.60 1.42 -26.29
C PHE A 250 -0.82 1.83 -25.04
N ARG A 251 0.35 1.23 -24.82
CA ARG A 251 1.30 1.64 -23.80
C ARG A 251 2.72 1.57 -24.34
N GLY A 252 3.45 2.67 -24.18
CA GLY A 252 4.89 2.74 -24.43
C GLY A 252 5.64 2.99 -23.13
N LEU A 253 6.70 2.24 -22.87
CA LEU A 253 7.59 2.40 -21.73
C LEU A 253 9.04 2.44 -22.18
N LEU A 254 9.81 3.39 -21.65
CA LEU A 254 11.25 3.48 -21.79
C LEU A 254 11.89 3.60 -20.41
N MET A 255 12.87 2.75 -20.11
CA MET A 255 13.67 2.82 -18.90
C MET A 255 15.15 2.77 -19.28
N LEU A 256 15.92 3.77 -18.84
CA LEU A 256 17.32 3.93 -19.22
C LEU A 256 18.20 3.97 -17.98
N ASP A 257 19.20 3.06 -17.90
CA ASP A 257 20.32 3.19 -16.96
C ASP A 257 21.28 4.26 -17.52
N LEU A 258 21.55 5.29 -16.72
CA LEU A 258 22.34 6.45 -17.14
C LEU A 258 23.82 6.33 -16.81
N LEU A 259 24.18 5.55 -15.79
CA LEU A 259 25.55 5.50 -15.28
C LEU A 259 26.27 4.19 -15.64
N GLY A 260 25.55 3.09 -15.84
CA GLY A 260 26.18 1.78 -16.02
C GLY A 260 27.07 1.40 -14.82
N ASN A 261 28.19 0.72 -15.08
CA ASN A 261 29.11 0.29 -14.03
C ASN A 261 30.29 1.24 -13.79
N ASP A 262 30.61 2.11 -14.76
CA ASP A 262 31.91 2.81 -14.81
C ASP A 262 31.78 4.34 -14.76
N ARG A 263 30.56 4.87 -14.75
CA ARG A 263 30.34 6.32 -14.71
C ARG A 263 29.98 6.77 -13.30
N HIS A 264 30.55 7.89 -12.91
CA HIS A 264 30.31 8.53 -11.61
C HIS A 264 29.79 9.96 -11.83
N LEU A 265 28.84 10.38 -10.97
CA LEU A 265 28.21 11.70 -11.04
C LEU A 265 28.57 12.58 -9.84
N LEU A 266 28.41 12.07 -8.61
CA LEU A 266 28.61 12.84 -7.37
C LEU A 266 29.79 12.33 -6.53
N SER A 267 30.15 11.05 -6.63
CA SER A 267 31.25 10.46 -5.86
C SER A 267 32.04 9.47 -6.71
N LYS A 268 33.23 9.07 -6.23
CA LYS A 268 33.99 7.96 -6.83
C LYS A 268 33.59 6.58 -6.32
N LYS A 269 32.52 6.53 -5.52
CA LYS A 269 31.98 5.29 -4.93
C LYS A 269 30.83 4.76 -5.80
N PRO A 270 30.27 3.56 -5.51
CA PRO A 270 29.18 3.00 -6.28
C PRO A 270 27.98 3.94 -6.36
N GLU A 271 27.54 4.20 -7.56
CA GLU A 271 26.39 5.06 -7.88
C GLU A 271 25.51 4.41 -8.93
N SER A 272 24.26 4.76 -8.94
CA SER A 272 23.29 4.40 -9.97
C SER A 272 22.35 5.56 -10.25
N ALA A 273 22.00 5.74 -11.49
CA ALA A 273 20.95 6.68 -11.88
C ALA A 273 20.18 6.12 -13.05
N TYR A 274 18.87 6.28 -13.01
CA TYR A 274 18.03 5.89 -14.13
C TYR A 274 16.88 6.87 -14.33
N VAL A 275 16.33 6.84 -15.53
CA VAL A 275 15.09 7.50 -15.88
C VAL A 275 14.10 6.49 -16.44
N ALA A 276 12.81 6.73 -16.19
CA ALA A 276 11.72 5.95 -16.76
C ALA A 276 10.65 6.91 -17.29
N ALA A 277 10.08 6.59 -18.45
CA ALA A 277 8.97 7.34 -19.03
C ALA A 277 7.92 6.38 -19.57
N GLU A 278 6.66 6.66 -19.28
CA GLU A 278 5.50 5.86 -19.70
C GLU A 278 4.48 6.76 -20.36
N TYR A 279 3.94 6.32 -21.48
CA TYR A 279 2.72 6.86 -22.06
C TYR A 279 1.69 5.75 -22.20
N TYR A 280 0.44 6.00 -21.78
CA TYR A 280 -0.68 5.08 -21.87
C TYR A 280 -1.89 5.76 -22.48
N PHE A 281 -2.60 5.04 -23.35
CA PHE A 281 -3.86 5.45 -23.96
C PHE A 281 -4.83 4.27 -24.03
N THR A 282 -6.14 4.52 -23.76
CA THR A 282 -7.21 3.57 -24.04
C THR A 282 -8.56 4.28 -24.20
N ASN A 283 -9.41 3.76 -25.08
CA ASN A 283 -10.83 4.15 -25.15
C ASN A 283 -11.70 3.36 -24.17
N SER A 284 -11.15 2.29 -23.54
CA SER A 284 -11.89 1.37 -22.68
C SER A 284 -13.08 0.69 -23.40
N TYR A 285 -13.79 -0.17 -22.69
CA TYR A 285 -14.86 -1.02 -23.23
C TYR A 285 -16.27 -0.43 -23.10
N PHE A 286 -16.39 0.80 -22.64
CA PHE A 286 -17.66 1.50 -22.49
C PHE A 286 -18.14 2.08 -23.82
N ASP A 287 -19.46 2.22 -23.98
CA ASP A 287 -20.06 2.84 -25.16
C ASP A 287 -19.62 4.31 -25.27
N ALA A 288 -19.60 5.03 -24.12
CA ALA A 288 -18.97 6.34 -23.99
C ALA A 288 -17.44 6.14 -23.87
N LYS A 289 -16.73 6.43 -24.96
CA LYS A 289 -15.27 6.26 -25.00
C LYS A 289 -14.58 7.12 -23.97
N GLN A 290 -13.68 6.53 -23.20
CA GLN A 290 -13.03 7.23 -22.08
C GLN A 290 -11.84 8.09 -22.50
N HIS A 291 -11.28 7.94 -23.67
CA HIS A 291 -10.12 8.72 -24.19
C HIS A 291 -9.01 8.89 -23.12
N PHE A 292 -8.85 7.88 -22.25
CA PHE A 292 -7.92 7.96 -21.14
C PHE A 292 -6.48 8.10 -21.64
N LYS A 293 -5.81 9.13 -21.20
CA LYS A 293 -4.40 9.43 -21.51
C LYS A 293 -3.64 9.62 -20.21
N ARG A 294 -2.47 9.00 -20.12
CA ARG A 294 -1.57 9.13 -18.98
C ARG A 294 -0.14 9.24 -19.45
N PHE A 295 0.58 10.19 -18.85
CA PHE A 295 2.03 10.30 -18.98
C PHE A 295 2.66 10.21 -17.59
N ASN A 296 3.70 9.39 -17.44
CA ASN A 296 4.52 9.26 -16.25
C ASN A 296 5.99 9.46 -16.61
N GLY A 297 6.69 10.24 -15.80
CA GLY A 297 8.14 10.39 -15.82
C GLY A 297 8.72 10.19 -14.44
N LEU A 298 9.82 9.45 -14.33
CA LEU A 298 10.57 9.21 -13.10
C LEU A 298 12.06 9.33 -13.36
N ALA A 299 12.77 10.00 -12.46
CA ALA A 299 14.23 10.01 -12.40
C ALA A 299 14.65 9.63 -10.97
N LYS A 300 15.57 8.69 -10.83
CA LYS A 300 16.12 8.29 -9.53
C LYS A 300 17.62 8.17 -9.59
N TYR A 301 18.27 8.76 -8.60
CA TYR A 301 19.69 8.63 -8.32
C TYR A 301 19.88 8.00 -6.96
N THR A 302 20.83 7.07 -6.85
CA THR A 302 21.25 6.48 -5.57
C THR A 302 22.77 6.36 -5.60
N GLY A 303 23.44 6.96 -4.62
CA GLY A 303 24.91 6.96 -4.57
C GLY A 303 25.44 6.94 -3.15
N GLN A 304 26.61 6.34 -3.00
CA GLN A 304 27.36 6.31 -1.76
C GLN A 304 28.29 7.53 -1.72
N LEU A 305 27.97 8.53 -0.88
CA LEU A 305 28.76 9.76 -0.75
C LEU A 305 30.06 9.54 0.05
N SER A 306 29.99 8.67 1.07
CA SER A 306 31.14 8.28 1.90
C SER A 306 31.02 6.80 2.28
N ASP A 307 31.96 6.26 3.07
CA ASP A 307 31.87 4.88 3.57
C ASP A 307 30.63 4.64 4.45
N ASN A 308 30.11 5.69 5.04
CA ASN A 308 29.01 5.61 6.00
C ASN A 308 27.74 6.34 5.56
N THR A 309 27.76 7.04 4.42
CA THR A 309 26.64 7.90 4.01
C THR A 309 26.22 7.62 2.58
N SER A 310 24.93 7.39 2.36
CA SER A 310 24.33 7.29 1.03
C SER A 310 23.25 8.36 0.85
N LEU A 311 23.07 8.78 -0.40
CA LEU A 311 22.06 9.74 -0.83
C LEU A 311 21.19 9.10 -1.91
N THR A 312 19.86 9.18 -1.75
CA THR A 312 18.90 8.87 -2.82
C THR A 312 18.12 10.14 -3.16
N LEU A 313 18.09 10.49 -4.43
CA LEU A 313 17.27 11.56 -4.98
C LEU A 313 16.22 10.95 -5.90
N LEU A 314 15.00 11.44 -5.80
CA LEU A 314 13.87 11.01 -6.64
C LEU A 314 13.11 12.23 -7.12
N GLY A 315 12.81 12.27 -8.42
CA GLY A 315 11.90 13.22 -9.04
C GLY A 315 10.92 12.49 -9.93
N SER A 316 9.64 12.84 -9.88
CA SER A 316 8.63 12.27 -10.77
C SER A 316 7.59 13.30 -11.17
N HIS A 317 7.02 13.12 -12.35
CA HIS A 317 5.89 13.90 -12.85
C HIS A 317 4.88 13.00 -13.52
N PHE A 318 3.61 13.24 -13.22
CA PHE A 318 2.48 12.51 -13.73
C PHE A 318 1.39 13.47 -14.17
N THR A 319 0.73 13.13 -15.27
CA THR A 319 -0.50 13.79 -15.69
C THR A 319 -1.42 12.81 -16.39
N SER A 320 -2.72 12.92 -16.14
CA SER A 320 -3.75 12.17 -16.85
C SER A 320 -4.98 13.02 -17.12
N ASN A 321 -5.72 12.66 -18.16
CA ASN A 321 -7.05 13.15 -18.42
C ASN A 321 -7.90 12.03 -19.04
N TRP A 322 -9.21 12.08 -18.76
CA TRP A 322 -10.14 11.06 -19.19
C TRP A 322 -11.57 11.59 -19.28
N ASP A 323 -12.37 10.94 -20.10
CA ASP A 323 -13.82 10.95 -20.02
C ASP A 323 -14.29 9.73 -19.24
N ALA A 324 -15.48 9.75 -18.65
CA ALA A 324 -16.04 8.68 -17.87
C ALA A 324 -17.46 8.33 -18.31
N SER A 325 -17.85 7.09 -18.06
CA SER A 325 -19.21 6.63 -18.30
C SER A 325 -20.10 6.79 -17.05
N GLY A 326 -19.48 7.10 -15.91
CA GLY A 326 -20.16 7.05 -14.63
C GLY A 326 -20.55 5.62 -14.20
N GLN A 327 -21.15 5.52 -13.03
CA GLN A 327 -21.78 4.29 -12.56
C GLN A 327 -23.24 4.30 -12.97
N ILE A 328 -23.74 3.14 -13.31
CA ILE A 328 -25.09 3.01 -13.86
C ILE A 328 -25.99 2.21 -12.92
N PRO A 329 -27.28 2.63 -12.77
CA PRO A 329 -28.23 1.92 -11.96
C PRO A 329 -28.63 0.61 -12.63
N GLU A 330 -28.74 -0.46 -11.84
CA GLU A 330 -29.15 -1.79 -12.33
C GLU A 330 -30.53 -1.75 -13.00
N ARG A 331 -31.44 -0.93 -12.47
CA ARG A 331 -32.77 -0.71 -13.03
C ARG A 331 -32.71 -0.15 -14.46
N GLY A 332 -31.85 0.84 -14.71
CA GLY A 332 -31.73 1.44 -16.04
C GLY A 332 -31.31 0.42 -17.12
N VAL A 333 -30.45 -0.53 -16.76
CA VAL A 333 -30.07 -1.64 -17.65
C VAL A 333 -31.20 -2.66 -17.80
N ARG A 334 -31.83 -3.05 -16.70
CA ARG A 334 -32.95 -4.02 -16.71
C ARG A 334 -34.15 -3.53 -17.51
N GLU A 335 -34.48 -2.26 -17.45
CA GLU A 335 -35.58 -1.63 -18.17
C GLU A 335 -35.21 -1.21 -19.60
N GLY A 336 -33.97 -1.40 -20.02
CA GLY A 336 -33.50 -1.09 -21.36
C GLY A 336 -33.35 0.42 -21.64
N VAL A 337 -33.26 1.26 -20.61
CA VAL A 337 -33.00 2.69 -20.72
C VAL A 337 -31.59 2.93 -21.23
N ILE A 338 -30.64 2.13 -20.78
CA ILE A 338 -29.24 2.14 -21.22
C ILE A 338 -28.74 0.72 -21.45
N SER A 339 -27.67 0.58 -22.25
CA SER A 339 -26.93 -0.67 -22.36
C SER A 339 -26.14 -0.95 -21.06
N ARG A 340 -25.69 -2.19 -20.87
CA ARG A 340 -24.82 -2.55 -19.74
C ARG A 340 -23.51 -1.73 -19.72
N PHE A 341 -23.01 -1.32 -20.87
CA PHE A 341 -21.79 -0.52 -21.01
C PHE A 341 -22.08 0.95 -21.33
N GLY A 342 -23.35 1.36 -21.24
CA GLY A 342 -23.80 2.70 -21.49
C GLY A 342 -23.45 3.71 -20.41
N SER A 343 -23.88 4.93 -20.59
CA SER A 343 -23.74 6.03 -19.64
C SER A 343 -25.06 6.81 -19.57
N ILE A 344 -25.42 7.27 -18.37
CA ILE A 344 -26.53 8.23 -18.20
C ILE A 344 -26.03 9.63 -18.50
N ASP A 345 -24.88 10.00 -17.98
CA ASP A 345 -24.23 11.29 -18.24
C ASP A 345 -22.88 11.07 -18.93
N PRO A 346 -22.81 11.22 -20.27
CA PRO A 346 -21.57 11.00 -21.01
C PRO A 346 -20.58 12.18 -20.87
N THR A 347 -20.91 13.20 -20.08
CA THR A 347 -20.03 14.36 -19.86
C THR A 347 -19.15 14.21 -18.61
N GLU A 348 -19.30 13.14 -17.86
CA GLU A 348 -18.40 12.82 -16.75
C GLU A 348 -16.94 12.66 -17.20
N GLY A 349 -16.02 12.85 -16.27
CA GLY A 349 -14.59 12.69 -16.53
C GLY A 349 -13.75 13.69 -15.75
N GLY A 350 -12.44 13.67 -15.99
CA GLY A 350 -11.57 14.49 -15.18
C GLY A 350 -10.13 14.59 -15.67
N ARG A 351 -9.34 15.22 -14.84
CA ARG A 351 -7.90 15.34 -15.00
C ARG A 351 -7.21 15.33 -13.66
N THR A 352 -6.01 14.78 -13.61
CA THR A 352 -5.16 14.83 -12.42
C THR A 352 -3.70 15.00 -12.81
N SER A 353 -2.92 15.64 -11.96
CA SER A 353 -1.48 15.72 -12.11
C SER A 353 -0.79 15.68 -10.76
N ARG A 354 0.40 15.08 -10.70
CA ARG A 354 1.23 15.02 -9.51
C ARG A 354 2.70 15.16 -9.87
N THR A 355 3.40 16.03 -9.15
CA THR A 355 4.86 16.19 -9.24
C THR A 355 5.45 15.90 -7.88
N ASN A 356 6.45 15.06 -7.79
CA ASN A 356 7.12 14.72 -6.55
C ASN A 356 8.62 14.99 -6.65
N ALA A 357 9.20 15.42 -5.52
CA ALA A 357 10.64 15.49 -5.30
C ALA A 357 10.95 14.95 -3.91
N SER A 358 11.98 14.13 -3.78
CA SER A 358 12.40 13.56 -2.49
C SER A 358 13.91 13.40 -2.43
N ALA A 359 14.48 13.64 -1.25
CA ALA A 359 15.88 13.37 -0.93
C ALA A 359 15.92 12.54 0.35
N ILE A 360 16.64 11.42 0.30
CA ILE A 360 16.85 10.51 1.43
C ILE A 360 18.33 10.43 1.71
N LEU A 361 18.73 10.81 2.92
CA LEU A 361 20.10 10.67 3.42
C LEU A 361 20.12 9.56 4.48
N THR A 362 20.95 8.55 4.28
CA THR A 362 21.14 7.47 5.25
C THR A 362 22.58 7.48 5.70
N THR A 363 22.81 7.59 7.01
CA THR A 363 24.15 7.66 7.61
C THR A 363 24.29 6.59 8.68
N THR A 364 25.30 5.73 8.55
CA THR A 364 25.70 4.80 9.60
C THR A 364 26.56 5.54 10.63
N LEU A 365 26.09 5.58 11.87
CA LEU A 365 26.74 6.26 12.99
C LEU A 365 27.49 5.23 13.84
N GLY A 366 28.83 5.25 13.80
CA GLY A 366 29.62 4.26 14.51
C GLY A 366 29.38 2.84 14.02
N HIS A 367 29.20 1.90 14.98
CA HIS A 367 29.00 0.47 14.68
C HIS A 367 27.58 -0.03 14.91
N ASP A 368 26.74 0.75 15.57
CA ASP A 368 25.51 0.27 16.20
C ASP A 368 24.26 1.07 15.85
N ALA A 369 24.43 2.15 15.08
CA ALA A 369 23.30 3.02 14.79
C ALA A 369 23.26 3.46 13.32
N VAL A 370 22.02 3.68 12.84
CA VAL A 370 21.73 4.19 11.50
C VAL A 370 20.76 5.36 11.65
N LEU A 371 21.09 6.49 11.05
CA LEU A 371 20.22 7.65 10.92
C LEU A 371 19.76 7.75 9.48
N ARG A 372 18.43 7.69 9.27
CA ARG A 372 17.82 7.94 7.97
C ARG A 372 16.94 9.17 8.05
N GLN A 373 17.12 10.08 7.11
CA GLN A 373 16.39 11.33 7.02
C GLN A 373 15.84 11.46 5.61
N GLN A 374 14.60 11.86 5.50
CA GLN A 374 13.94 12.12 4.23
C GLN A 374 13.23 13.47 4.28
N VAL A 375 13.44 14.27 3.26
CA VAL A 375 12.61 15.44 2.95
C VAL A 375 11.89 15.18 1.65
N TYR A 376 10.65 15.64 1.55
CA TYR A 376 9.88 15.49 0.32
C TYR A 376 8.96 16.67 0.09
N TYR A 377 8.66 16.86 -1.19
CA TYR A 377 7.67 17.80 -1.69
C TYR A 377 6.81 17.12 -2.74
N SER A 378 5.50 17.36 -2.70
CA SER A 378 4.58 16.95 -3.76
C SER A 378 3.65 18.11 -4.11
N ARG A 379 3.43 18.32 -5.40
CA ARG A 379 2.37 19.19 -5.91
C ARG A 379 1.32 18.33 -6.60
N TYR A 380 0.05 18.61 -6.28
CA TYR A 380 -1.08 17.84 -6.80
C TYR A 380 -2.21 18.77 -7.24
N ASP A 381 -2.81 18.45 -8.38
CA ASP A 381 -3.99 19.11 -8.92
C ASP A 381 -4.98 18.04 -9.40
N PHE A 382 -6.27 18.25 -9.13
CA PHE A 382 -7.34 17.31 -9.46
C PHE A 382 -8.59 18.07 -9.90
N SER A 383 -9.33 17.51 -10.86
CA SER A 383 -10.67 17.97 -11.22
C SER A 383 -11.46 16.78 -11.75
N LEU A 384 -12.63 16.54 -11.19
CA LEU A 384 -13.55 15.48 -11.57
C LEU A 384 -14.94 16.08 -11.77
N PHE A 385 -15.59 15.73 -12.87
CA PHE A 385 -17.01 15.90 -13.10
C PHE A 385 -17.68 14.53 -12.94
N SER A 386 -18.67 14.43 -12.06
CA SER A 386 -19.39 13.20 -11.75
C SER A 386 -20.85 13.47 -11.47
N ASN A 387 -21.69 12.46 -11.69
CA ASN A 387 -23.14 12.55 -11.54
C ASN A 387 -23.69 11.20 -11.04
N PHE A 388 -23.98 11.08 -9.74
CA PHE A 388 -24.39 9.82 -9.13
C PHE A 388 -25.89 9.71 -8.91
N THR A 389 -26.57 10.80 -8.65
CA THR A 389 -28.00 10.85 -8.36
C THR A 389 -28.84 11.23 -9.58
N PHE A 390 -28.16 11.66 -10.65
CA PHE A 390 -28.63 12.10 -11.97
C PHE A 390 -29.59 13.28 -11.93
N PHE A 391 -30.85 13.10 -11.56
CA PHE A 391 -31.87 14.14 -11.52
C PHE A 391 -32.67 14.11 -10.23
N LEU A 392 -32.11 13.57 -9.15
CA LEU A 392 -32.81 13.40 -7.87
C LEU A 392 -33.08 14.76 -7.21
N GLN A 393 -32.05 15.60 -7.14
CA GLN A 393 -32.12 16.91 -6.46
C GLN A 393 -32.63 18.00 -7.43
N ASP A 394 -32.07 18.10 -8.64
CA ASP A 394 -32.52 19.03 -9.68
C ASP A 394 -33.02 18.26 -10.91
N SER A 395 -34.34 18.24 -11.06
CA SER A 395 -35.00 17.54 -12.17
C SER A 395 -34.85 18.21 -13.53
N VAL A 396 -34.27 19.40 -13.60
CA VAL A 396 -34.11 20.20 -14.82
C VAL A 396 -32.66 20.26 -15.26
N LYS A 397 -31.77 20.63 -14.35
CA LYS A 397 -30.34 20.79 -14.63
C LYS A 397 -29.56 19.48 -14.49
N GLY A 398 -30.05 18.57 -13.64
CA GLY A 398 -29.32 17.38 -13.18
C GLY A 398 -28.38 17.69 -12.01
N ASP A 399 -27.83 16.64 -11.44
CA ASP A 399 -27.05 16.67 -10.19
C ASP A 399 -25.53 16.57 -10.47
N GLU A 400 -25.08 16.93 -11.66
CA GLU A 400 -23.65 16.92 -11.98
C GLU A 400 -22.88 17.83 -11.03
N ILE A 401 -21.79 17.33 -10.46
CA ILE A 401 -20.89 18.10 -9.60
C ILE A 401 -19.48 18.13 -10.16
N ASN A 402 -18.77 19.21 -9.88
CA ASN A 402 -17.34 19.35 -10.11
C ASN A 402 -16.61 19.34 -8.78
N GLN A 403 -15.80 18.32 -8.57
CA GLN A 403 -14.88 18.17 -7.44
C GLN A 403 -13.50 18.64 -7.90
N ARG A 404 -13.01 19.70 -7.29
CA ARG A 404 -11.77 20.33 -7.73
C ARG A 404 -10.82 20.58 -6.58
N GLU A 405 -9.60 20.18 -6.80
CA GLU A 405 -8.47 20.48 -5.94
C GLU A 405 -7.40 21.22 -6.71
N THR A 406 -7.02 22.40 -6.23
CA THR A 406 -6.07 23.26 -6.92
C THR A 406 -4.86 23.53 -6.08
N GLY A 407 -3.68 23.26 -6.70
CA GLY A 407 -2.41 23.67 -6.15
C GLY A 407 -2.11 23.11 -4.77
N ARG A 408 -2.52 21.89 -4.45
CA ARG A 408 -2.08 21.24 -3.22
C ARG A 408 -0.57 21.14 -3.20
N ASN A 409 0.01 21.67 -2.15
CA ASN A 409 1.42 21.52 -1.86
C ASN A 409 1.56 20.66 -0.60
N ILE A 410 2.30 19.58 -0.71
CA ILE A 410 2.58 18.68 0.40
C ILE A 410 4.07 18.79 0.71
N TYR A 411 4.39 19.18 1.92
CA TYR A 411 5.75 19.23 2.43
C TYR A 411 5.89 18.19 3.54
N GLY A 412 6.99 17.47 3.56
CA GLY A 412 7.21 16.53 4.63
C GLY A 412 8.66 16.25 4.96
N TYR A 413 8.84 15.84 6.20
CA TYR A 413 10.08 15.32 6.75
C TYR A 413 9.79 14.05 7.52
N THR A 414 10.64 13.04 7.35
CA THR A 414 10.69 11.86 8.22
C THR A 414 12.14 11.57 8.60
N GLY A 415 12.36 11.33 9.89
CA GLY A 415 13.65 10.93 10.42
C GLY A 415 13.49 9.65 11.24
N THR A 416 14.40 8.68 11.07
CA THR A 416 14.49 7.49 11.92
C THR A 416 15.92 7.31 12.40
N TYR A 417 16.04 7.01 13.69
CA TYR A 417 17.29 6.63 14.33
C TYR A 417 17.16 5.22 14.88
N ASP A 418 17.82 4.29 14.21
CA ASP A 418 17.86 2.88 14.60
C ASP A 418 19.15 2.60 15.37
N ARG A 419 19.05 1.93 16.50
CA ARG A 419 20.21 1.58 17.34
C ARG A 419 20.09 0.18 17.94
N ASP A 420 21.19 -0.56 17.88
CA ASP A 420 21.36 -1.83 18.59
C ASP A 420 22.12 -1.59 19.89
N THR A 421 21.47 -1.84 21.04
CA THR A 421 22.09 -1.71 22.37
C THR A 421 22.23 -3.09 23.01
N ARG A 422 23.43 -3.42 23.46
CA ARG A 422 23.66 -4.69 24.11
C ARG A 422 23.24 -4.64 25.59
N LEU A 423 22.31 -5.51 25.97
CA LEU A 423 21.84 -5.71 27.34
C LEU A 423 22.24 -7.11 27.83
N GLY A 424 23.45 -7.20 28.42
CA GLY A 424 24.02 -8.49 28.80
C GLY A 424 24.23 -9.41 27.59
N ALA A 425 23.60 -10.58 27.58
CA ALA A 425 23.63 -11.54 26.47
C ALA A 425 22.65 -11.20 25.33
N ARG A 426 21.78 -10.22 25.47
CA ARG A 426 20.71 -9.84 24.54
C ARG A 426 21.04 -8.53 23.82
N THR A 427 20.41 -8.30 22.69
CA THR A 427 20.48 -7.03 21.95
C THR A 427 19.08 -6.42 21.92
N LEU A 428 18.94 -5.23 22.48
CA LEU A 428 17.77 -4.40 22.33
C LEU A 428 17.90 -3.64 21.01
N HIS A 429 16.93 -3.77 20.14
CA HIS A 429 16.81 -2.96 18.93
C HIS A 429 15.83 -1.83 19.19
N SER A 430 16.30 -0.58 19.12
CA SER A 430 15.53 0.64 19.35
C SER A 430 15.39 1.44 18.06
N THR A 431 14.18 1.83 17.70
CA THR A 431 13.88 2.77 16.62
C THR A 431 13.19 4.00 17.19
N LEU A 432 13.83 5.15 17.11
CA LEU A 432 13.22 6.45 17.36
C LEU A 432 12.86 7.10 16.03
N GLY A 433 11.59 7.41 15.82
CA GLY A 433 11.14 8.08 14.61
C GLY A 433 10.47 9.40 14.92
N MET A 434 10.58 10.35 13.98
CA MET A 434 9.86 11.62 14.01
C MET A 434 9.49 12.03 12.60
N GLY A 435 8.41 12.80 12.47
CA GLY A 435 7.99 13.30 11.17
C GLY A 435 7.07 14.50 11.25
N THR A 436 6.95 15.16 10.12
CA THR A 436 5.92 16.17 9.89
C THR A 436 5.43 16.08 8.45
N ARG A 437 4.15 16.33 8.27
CA ARG A 437 3.49 16.50 6.98
C ARG A 437 2.64 17.76 7.03
N ILE A 438 2.71 18.57 5.99
CA ILE A 438 1.91 19.79 5.81
C ILE A 438 1.24 19.69 4.45
N ASP A 439 -0.07 19.83 4.42
CA ASP A 439 -0.90 19.94 3.22
C ASP A 439 -1.53 21.32 3.17
N ASP A 440 -1.33 22.05 2.06
CA ASP A 440 -1.91 23.35 1.77
C ASP A 440 -2.58 23.30 0.40
N ALA A 441 -3.90 23.42 0.35
CA ALA A 441 -4.69 23.17 -0.86
C ALA A 441 -5.89 24.12 -0.98
N GLY A 442 -6.29 24.41 -2.22
CA GLY A 442 -7.63 24.93 -2.53
C GLY A 442 -8.59 23.77 -2.81
N LEU A 443 -9.72 23.73 -2.11
CA LEU A 443 -10.76 22.71 -2.25
C LEU A 443 -12.06 23.38 -2.72
N ASP A 444 -12.60 22.90 -3.84
CA ASP A 444 -13.86 23.38 -4.40
C ASP A 444 -14.77 22.18 -4.71
N LEU A 445 -16.04 22.29 -4.30
CA LEU A 445 -17.14 21.44 -4.72
C LEU A 445 -18.23 22.32 -5.29
N ARG A 446 -18.66 22.08 -6.53
CA ARG A 446 -19.56 22.96 -7.27
C ARG A 446 -20.57 22.14 -8.05
N HIS A 447 -21.79 22.65 -8.20
CA HIS A 447 -22.72 22.12 -9.20
C HIS A 447 -22.25 22.45 -10.61
N ALA A 448 -22.53 21.56 -11.53
CA ALA A 448 -22.21 21.74 -12.94
C ALA A 448 -23.37 21.24 -13.82
N GLN A 449 -23.34 21.62 -15.07
CA GLN A 449 -24.17 21.05 -16.12
C GLN A 449 -23.34 20.93 -17.40
N ARG A 450 -23.16 19.71 -17.88
CA ARG A 450 -22.29 19.41 -19.05
C ARG A 450 -20.90 20.06 -18.92
N ARG A 451 -20.27 19.83 -17.75
CA ARG A 451 -18.97 20.40 -17.36
C ARG A 451 -18.92 21.94 -17.25
N GLN A 452 -20.04 22.62 -17.27
CA GLN A 452 -20.11 24.06 -17.01
C GLN A 452 -20.54 24.30 -15.57
N ILE A 453 -19.69 24.99 -14.82
CA ILE A 453 -19.94 25.33 -13.40
C ILE A 453 -21.15 26.25 -13.31
N THR A 454 -22.10 25.94 -12.42
CA THR A 454 -23.29 26.75 -12.16
C THR A 454 -23.25 27.41 -10.79
N ASP A 455 -23.13 26.62 -9.72
CA ASP A 455 -23.26 27.10 -8.36
C ASP A 455 -22.14 26.50 -7.47
N THR A 456 -21.81 27.17 -6.39
CA THR A 456 -20.83 26.69 -5.41
C THR A 456 -21.52 25.97 -4.25
N ILE A 457 -21.09 24.74 -3.96
CA ILE A 457 -21.49 23.97 -2.77
C ILE A 457 -20.56 24.31 -1.61
N THR A 458 -19.26 24.14 -1.81
CA THR A 458 -18.22 24.56 -0.87
C THR A 458 -16.98 24.99 -1.63
N ALA A 459 -16.30 26.01 -1.11
CA ALA A 459 -15.03 26.45 -1.68
C ALA A 459 -14.18 27.05 -0.55
N GLY A 460 -12.89 26.74 -0.56
CA GLY A 460 -12.01 27.29 0.46
C GLY A 460 -10.58 26.81 0.38
N ARG A 461 -9.79 27.27 1.34
CA ARG A 461 -8.41 26.87 1.50
C ARG A 461 -8.24 26.00 2.75
N LEU A 462 -7.62 24.87 2.56
CA LEU A 462 -7.22 23.93 3.56
C LEU A 462 -5.76 24.16 3.96
N PHE A 463 -5.48 24.14 5.24
CA PHE A 463 -4.15 23.88 5.80
C PHE A 463 -4.28 22.78 6.84
N GLU A 464 -3.59 21.68 6.61
CA GLU A 464 -3.57 20.55 7.53
C GLU A 464 -2.13 20.17 7.85
N GLN A 465 -1.81 19.97 9.13
CA GLN A 465 -0.48 19.58 9.58
C GLN A 465 -0.56 18.41 10.54
N ASN A 466 0.26 17.39 10.32
CA ASN A 466 0.59 16.36 11.28
C ASN A 466 2.05 16.50 11.72
N ILE A 467 2.27 16.46 13.03
CA ILE A 467 3.60 16.29 13.64
C ILE A 467 3.54 15.00 14.46
N ASN A 468 4.54 14.15 14.32
CA ASN A 468 4.55 12.85 14.99
C ASN A 468 5.92 12.46 15.51
N ALA A 469 5.91 11.61 16.54
CA ALA A 469 7.10 10.91 17.03
C ALA A 469 6.70 9.50 17.49
N TYR A 470 7.61 8.55 17.38
CA TYR A 470 7.40 7.21 17.90
C TYR A 470 8.69 6.59 18.43
N LEU A 471 8.53 5.70 19.39
CA LEU A 471 9.57 4.83 19.91
C LEU A 471 9.10 3.38 19.70
N ASP A 472 9.97 2.55 19.16
CA ASP A 472 9.72 1.12 18.90
C ASP A 472 10.91 0.31 19.43
N GLU A 473 10.64 -0.57 20.38
CA GLU A 473 11.65 -1.35 21.08
C GLU A 473 11.41 -2.84 20.83
N THR A 474 12.40 -3.53 20.29
CA THR A 474 12.35 -4.98 20.06
C THR A 474 13.43 -5.67 20.88
N LEU A 475 13.02 -6.54 21.83
CA LEU A 475 13.89 -7.24 22.75
C LEU A 475 13.65 -8.75 22.72
N PRO A 476 14.62 -9.57 22.33
CA PRO A 476 14.61 -11.00 22.56
C PRO A 476 14.68 -11.30 24.08
N LEU A 477 13.55 -11.69 24.69
CA LEU A 477 13.49 -12.06 26.12
C LEU A 477 14.17 -13.39 26.37
N THR A 478 14.03 -14.33 25.44
CA THR A 478 14.69 -15.63 25.44
C THR A 478 15.19 -15.95 24.04
N ASP A 479 15.82 -17.08 23.82
CA ASP A 479 16.23 -17.53 22.46
C ASP A 479 15.02 -17.83 21.56
N ARG A 480 13.81 -17.94 22.14
CA ARG A 480 12.57 -18.27 21.43
C ARG A 480 11.50 -17.21 21.53
N LEU A 481 11.57 -16.32 22.52
CA LEU A 481 10.54 -15.31 22.78
C LEU A 481 11.10 -13.91 22.54
N THR A 482 10.47 -13.15 21.66
CA THR A 482 10.77 -11.73 21.41
C THR A 482 9.56 -10.88 21.74
N LEU A 483 9.81 -9.81 22.47
CA LEU A 483 8.86 -8.73 22.76
C LEU A 483 9.16 -7.56 21.84
N ASN A 484 8.12 -7.02 21.22
CA ASN A 484 8.15 -5.71 20.59
C ASN A 484 7.11 -4.81 21.28
N ALA A 485 7.55 -3.70 21.81
CA ALA A 485 6.70 -2.70 22.46
C ALA A 485 6.95 -1.32 21.85
N ALA A 486 5.88 -0.63 21.47
CA ALA A 486 6.02 0.63 20.80
C ALA A 486 4.94 1.63 21.21
N VAL A 487 5.24 2.92 21.07
CA VAL A 487 4.30 4.01 21.29
C VAL A 487 4.50 5.08 20.22
N ARG A 488 3.39 5.58 19.68
CA ARG A 488 3.38 6.68 18.73
C ARG A 488 2.53 7.82 19.30
N PHE A 489 2.98 9.05 19.08
CA PHE A 489 2.28 10.28 19.40
C PHE A 489 2.13 11.11 18.13
N ASP A 490 0.92 11.58 17.86
CA ASP A 490 0.58 12.45 16.74
C ASP A 490 -0.15 13.70 17.23
N VAL A 491 0.15 14.83 16.59
CA VAL A 491 -0.56 16.10 16.76
C VAL A 491 -1.02 16.58 15.39
N PHE A 492 -2.32 16.76 15.25
CA PHE A 492 -2.94 17.28 14.04
C PHE A 492 -3.44 18.70 14.26
N THR A 493 -3.22 19.55 13.29
CA THR A 493 -3.82 20.88 13.19
C THR A 493 -4.62 20.96 11.89
N PHE A 494 -5.91 21.21 12.02
CA PHE A 494 -6.86 21.43 10.93
C PHE A 494 -7.19 22.92 10.87
N ASP A 495 -7.05 23.55 9.72
CA ASP A 495 -7.47 24.94 9.46
C ASP A 495 -8.17 24.97 8.11
N PHE A 496 -9.42 25.38 8.11
CA PHE A 496 -10.20 25.58 6.88
C PHE A 496 -10.76 26.98 6.86
N ARG A 497 -10.67 27.64 5.69
CA ARG A 497 -11.17 28.99 5.47
C ARG A 497 -11.87 29.09 4.15
N GLY A 498 -13.17 29.14 4.17
CA GLY A 498 -13.97 29.11 2.97
C GLY A 498 -15.43 29.47 3.23
N VAL A 499 -16.26 28.92 2.34
CA VAL A 499 -17.71 29.06 2.35
C VAL A 499 -18.36 27.70 2.12
N LEU A 500 -19.57 27.55 2.65
CA LEU A 500 -20.42 26.38 2.46
C LEU A 500 -21.84 26.90 2.10
N ALA A 501 -22.48 26.34 1.09
CA ALA A 501 -23.87 26.64 0.79
C ALA A 501 -24.80 26.10 1.89
N ASN A 502 -25.69 26.91 2.36
CA ASN A 502 -26.78 26.48 3.23
C ASN A 502 -27.76 25.60 2.42
N GLU A 503 -28.09 24.43 2.93
CA GLU A 503 -28.92 23.47 2.20
C GLU A 503 -30.33 23.99 1.87
N ALA A 504 -30.90 24.79 2.76
CA ALA A 504 -32.26 25.31 2.59
C ALA A 504 -32.33 26.60 1.76
N THR A 505 -31.40 27.54 1.99
CA THR A 505 -31.43 28.87 1.35
C THR A 505 -30.55 28.95 0.12
N LYS A 506 -29.63 27.99 -0.05
CA LYS A 506 -28.54 27.99 -1.08
C LYS A 506 -27.59 29.19 -0.98
N GLU A 507 -27.70 30.00 0.08
CA GLU A 507 -26.77 31.11 0.33
C GLU A 507 -25.43 30.60 0.83
N LEU A 508 -24.35 31.25 0.44
CA LEU A 508 -23.00 30.90 0.87
C LEU A 508 -22.71 31.49 2.27
N GLU A 509 -22.51 30.61 3.24
CA GLU A 509 -22.17 30.97 4.61
C GLU A 509 -20.68 30.77 4.86
N PRO A 510 -20.00 31.62 5.65
CA PRO A 510 -18.61 31.43 6.01
C PRO A 510 -18.40 30.13 6.80
N LEU A 511 -17.49 29.26 6.33
CA LEU A 511 -16.97 28.11 7.07
C LEU A 511 -15.50 28.36 7.37
N ARG A 512 -15.21 28.72 8.64
CA ARG A 512 -13.84 29.06 9.06
C ARG A 512 -13.56 28.56 10.46
N GLY A 513 -12.43 27.96 10.63
CA GLY A 513 -12.00 27.50 11.96
C GLY A 513 -10.62 26.88 11.94
N ARG A 514 -10.08 26.73 13.14
CA ARG A 514 -8.84 26.01 13.39
C ARG A 514 -8.99 25.13 14.63
N LEU A 515 -8.58 23.87 14.51
CA LEU A 515 -8.65 22.91 15.60
C LEU A 515 -7.32 22.14 15.67
N THR A 516 -6.85 21.90 16.90
CA THR A 516 -5.69 21.03 17.12
C THR A 516 -6.09 19.88 18.04
N ARG A 517 -5.70 18.65 17.67
CA ARG A 517 -5.94 17.43 18.45
C ARG A 517 -4.70 16.57 18.46
N SER A 518 -4.56 15.79 19.52
CA SER A 518 -3.47 14.83 19.65
C SER A 518 -3.97 13.44 20.00
N ILE A 519 -3.20 12.43 19.64
CA ILE A 519 -3.51 11.04 19.91
C ILE A 519 -2.24 10.27 20.27
N VAL A 520 -2.38 9.30 21.19
CA VAL A 520 -1.32 8.35 21.56
C VAL A 520 -1.75 6.96 21.14
N SER A 521 -0.88 6.21 20.46
CA SER A 521 -1.15 4.89 19.91
C SER A 521 -0.11 3.88 20.38
N PRO A 522 -0.30 3.23 21.56
CA PRO A 522 0.56 2.16 22.05
C PRO A 522 0.35 0.87 21.25
N LYS A 523 1.41 0.05 21.20
CA LYS A 523 1.42 -1.25 20.51
C LYS A 523 2.24 -2.25 21.30
N LEU A 524 1.79 -3.52 21.29
CA LEU A 524 2.46 -4.63 21.98
C LEU A 524 2.38 -5.91 21.15
N ASN A 525 3.52 -6.48 20.82
CA ASN A 525 3.62 -7.64 19.96
C ASN A 525 4.56 -8.68 20.59
N LEU A 526 4.18 -9.95 20.53
CA LEU A 526 4.94 -11.10 21.01
C LEU A 526 5.17 -12.07 19.86
N TYR A 527 6.39 -12.57 19.74
CA TYR A 527 6.80 -13.55 18.74
C TYR A 527 7.46 -14.73 19.45
N TYR A 528 6.96 -15.94 19.23
CA TYR A 528 7.48 -17.14 19.82
C TYR A 528 7.94 -18.15 18.77
N GLN A 529 9.23 -18.43 18.73
CA GLN A 529 9.81 -19.43 17.83
C GLN A 529 9.62 -20.82 18.43
N LEU A 530 8.54 -21.49 18.05
CA LEU A 530 8.19 -22.82 18.57
C LEU A 530 9.19 -23.88 18.07
N SER A 531 9.55 -23.81 16.79
CA SER A 531 10.54 -24.66 16.13
C SER A 531 11.24 -23.88 15.01
N PRO A 532 12.30 -24.37 14.37
CA PRO A 532 12.90 -23.70 13.20
C PRO A 532 11.96 -23.47 12.02
N THR A 533 10.83 -24.17 11.98
CA THR A 533 9.85 -24.09 10.90
C THR A 533 8.51 -23.48 11.32
N VAL A 534 8.34 -23.13 12.62
CA VAL A 534 7.08 -22.61 13.16
C VAL A 534 7.35 -21.41 14.07
N GLN A 535 6.80 -20.26 13.70
CA GLN A 535 6.74 -19.08 14.54
C GLN A 535 5.28 -18.76 14.85
N LEU A 536 4.99 -18.53 16.12
CA LEU A 536 3.70 -18.02 16.60
C LEU A 536 3.84 -16.52 16.88
N PHE A 537 2.76 -15.78 16.75
CA PHE A 537 2.71 -14.37 17.12
C PHE A 537 1.38 -14.00 17.77
N ALA A 538 1.44 -13.03 18.67
CA ALA A 538 0.29 -12.31 19.20
C ALA A 538 0.57 -10.81 19.10
N ARG A 539 -0.34 -10.04 18.54
CA ARG A 539 -0.18 -8.62 18.29
C ARG A 539 -1.38 -7.85 18.80
N SER A 540 -1.13 -6.68 19.36
CA SER A 540 -2.17 -5.71 19.74
C SER A 540 -1.68 -4.30 19.51
N GLY A 541 -2.57 -3.41 19.11
CA GLY A 541 -2.19 -2.03 18.89
C GLY A 541 -3.37 -1.11 18.59
N PHE A 542 -3.16 0.16 18.90
CA PHE A 542 -4.06 1.22 18.51
C PHE A 542 -3.63 1.84 17.18
N GLY A 543 -4.58 2.03 16.28
CA GLY A 543 -4.48 2.85 15.08
C GLY A 543 -5.49 3.98 15.12
N PHE A 544 -5.51 4.79 14.09
CA PHE A 544 -6.50 5.85 13.90
C PHE A 544 -6.51 6.29 12.43
N HIS A 545 -7.54 7.03 12.04
CA HIS A 545 -7.53 7.88 10.86
C HIS A 545 -7.95 9.31 11.24
N SER A 546 -7.48 10.30 10.47
CA SER A 546 -7.95 11.68 10.60
C SER A 546 -9.24 11.85 9.81
N ASN A 547 -10.14 12.71 10.30
CA ASN A 547 -11.34 13.11 9.58
C ASN A 547 -11.09 14.32 8.69
N ASP A 548 -11.95 14.52 7.69
CA ASP A 548 -11.88 15.67 6.79
C ASP A 548 -11.99 17.01 7.57
N ALA A 549 -11.10 17.93 7.29
CA ALA A 549 -11.03 19.21 7.99
C ALA A 549 -12.33 20.04 7.85
N ARG A 550 -13.05 19.93 6.73
CA ARG A 550 -14.34 20.62 6.52
C ARG A 550 -15.39 20.11 7.52
N GLY A 551 -15.49 18.78 7.67
CA GLY A 551 -16.35 18.15 8.65
C GLY A 551 -15.95 18.46 10.09
N VAL A 552 -14.64 18.43 10.38
CA VAL A 552 -14.08 18.75 11.70
C VAL A 552 -14.39 20.20 12.10
N ILE A 553 -14.25 21.16 11.20
CA ILE A 553 -14.50 22.59 11.45
C ILE A 553 -16.01 22.91 11.53
N ARG A 554 -16.84 22.21 10.74
CA ARG A 554 -18.31 22.31 10.81
C ARG A 554 -18.85 21.81 12.14
N GLY A 555 -18.08 21.03 12.90
CA GLY A 555 -18.52 20.38 14.14
C GLY A 555 -19.40 19.15 13.89
N ALA A 556 -19.47 18.66 12.64
CA ALA A 556 -20.26 17.49 12.26
C ALA A 556 -19.67 16.19 12.84
N ASN A 557 -18.38 16.20 13.22
CA ASN A 557 -17.68 15.05 13.76
C ASN A 557 -17.22 15.32 15.18
N GLU A 558 -17.90 14.73 16.16
CA GLU A 558 -17.47 14.79 17.56
C GLU A 558 -16.09 14.14 17.77
N THR A 559 -15.75 13.14 16.94
CA THR A 559 -14.48 12.39 17.01
C THR A 559 -13.57 12.75 15.84
N VAL A 560 -12.60 13.63 16.07
CA VAL A 560 -11.69 14.14 15.03
C VAL A 560 -10.65 13.12 14.59
N LEU A 561 -10.19 12.26 15.53
CA LEU A 561 -9.19 11.22 15.34
C LEU A 561 -9.74 9.89 15.91
N PRO A 562 -10.71 9.23 15.24
CA PRO A 562 -11.30 8.01 15.74
C PRO A 562 -10.24 6.90 15.87
N ARG A 563 -10.29 6.18 16.98
CA ARG A 563 -9.36 5.11 17.32
C ARG A 563 -9.82 3.78 16.76
N ALA A 564 -8.86 3.00 16.32
CA ALA A 564 -9.01 1.59 16.03
C ALA A 564 -8.16 0.77 17.01
N LEU A 565 -8.73 -0.26 17.62
CA LEU A 565 -8.01 -1.21 18.46
C LEU A 565 -7.98 -2.57 17.76
N GLY A 566 -6.78 -3.06 17.48
CA GLY A 566 -6.56 -4.33 16.82
C GLY A 566 -5.97 -5.38 17.75
N TYR A 567 -6.41 -6.64 17.56
CA TYR A 567 -5.83 -7.84 18.14
C TYR A 567 -5.62 -8.88 17.06
N GLU A 568 -4.52 -9.60 17.13
CA GLU A 568 -4.21 -10.64 16.16
C GLU A 568 -3.39 -11.75 16.81
N VAL A 569 -3.76 -13.00 16.57
CA VAL A 569 -2.95 -14.16 16.90
C VAL A 569 -2.77 -15.03 15.68
N GLY A 570 -1.58 -15.57 15.48
CA GLY A 570 -1.35 -16.34 14.27
C GLY A 570 -0.03 -17.09 14.26
N SER A 571 0.24 -17.68 13.11
CA SER A 571 1.44 -18.48 12.89
C SER A 571 1.96 -18.31 11.49
N THR A 572 3.28 -18.27 11.37
CA THR A 572 4.01 -18.53 10.13
C THR A 572 4.66 -19.89 10.25
N PHE A 573 4.36 -20.82 9.35
CA PHE A 573 4.91 -22.16 9.42
C PHE A 573 5.25 -22.76 8.06
N LYS A 574 6.23 -23.66 8.07
CA LYS A 574 6.69 -24.43 6.90
C LYS A 574 6.44 -25.91 7.15
N PRO A 575 5.25 -26.42 6.77
CA PRO A 575 4.94 -27.85 6.96
C PRO A 575 5.86 -28.77 6.14
N VAL A 576 6.30 -28.29 4.99
CA VAL A 576 7.35 -28.90 4.15
C VAL A 576 8.32 -27.80 3.67
N PRO A 577 9.56 -28.15 3.27
CA PRO A 577 10.60 -27.16 2.96
C PRO A 577 10.22 -26.11 1.93
N ASN A 578 9.37 -26.47 0.99
CA ASN A 578 8.96 -25.63 -0.16
C ASN A 578 7.54 -25.07 -0.04
N LEU A 579 6.90 -25.12 1.13
CA LEU A 579 5.60 -24.52 1.43
C LEU A 579 5.72 -23.59 2.63
N VAL A 580 5.32 -22.36 2.46
CA VAL A 580 5.18 -21.37 3.54
C VAL A 580 3.71 -21.01 3.68
N VAL A 581 3.21 -21.07 4.90
CA VAL A 581 1.82 -20.71 5.25
C VAL A 581 1.83 -19.69 6.35
N ASN A 582 1.03 -18.63 6.17
CA ASN A 582 0.66 -17.67 7.20
C ASN A 582 -0.82 -17.84 7.51
N ALA A 583 -1.15 -17.97 8.78
CA ALA A 583 -2.53 -17.99 9.24
C ALA A 583 -2.68 -17.04 10.43
N ALA A 584 -3.74 -16.24 10.42
CA ALA A 584 -4.03 -15.29 11.48
C ALA A 584 -5.54 -15.25 11.78
N LEU A 585 -5.86 -15.19 13.07
CA LEU A 585 -7.16 -14.78 13.59
C LEU A 585 -7.02 -13.35 14.09
N TRP A 586 -7.90 -12.48 13.71
CA TRP A 586 -7.80 -11.08 14.06
C TRP A 586 -9.15 -10.46 14.43
N SER A 587 -9.12 -9.39 15.19
CA SER A 587 -10.26 -8.54 15.51
C SER A 587 -9.85 -7.08 15.49
N LEU A 588 -10.75 -6.22 14.98
CA LEU A 588 -10.59 -4.77 14.91
C LEU A 588 -11.86 -4.10 15.42
N HIS A 589 -11.71 -3.16 16.33
CA HIS A 589 -12.77 -2.33 16.91
C HIS A 589 -12.48 -0.88 16.55
N LEU A 590 -13.38 -0.25 15.81
CA LEU A 590 -13.30 1.17 15.49
C LEU A 590 -14.27 1.95 16.38
N GLN A 591 -13.79 3.06 16.91
CA GLN A 591 -14.60 3.97 17.70
C GLN A 591 -15.67 4.68 16.84
N ASN A 592 -15.34 4.89 15.58
CA ASN A 592 -16.19 5.54 14.61
C ASN A 592 -15.69 5.24 13.20
N GLU A 593 -16.58 4.96 12.28
CA GLU A 593 -16.26 4.75 10.87
C GLU A 593 -16.89 5.84 10.03
N LEU A 594 -16.12 6.38 9.12
CA LEU A 594 -16.61 7.28 8.10
C LEU A 594 -16.94 6.46 6.87
N VAL A 595 -18.21 6.46 6.48
CA VAL A 595 -18.66 5.94 5.19
C VAL A 595 -18.92 7.13 4.28
N TYR A 596 -18.20 7.19 3.18
CA TYR A 596 -18.49 8.17 2.15
C TYR A 596 -19.76 7.74 1.40
N ILE A 597 -20.76 8.60 1.40
CA ILE A 597 -22.02 8.33 0.70
C ILE A 597 -22.04 9.14 -0.57
N GLY A 598 -21.56 8.50 -1.63
CA GLY A 598 -21.64 9.05 -2.97
C GLY A 598 -21.02 10.44 -3.13
N ASP A 599 -21.27 11.08 -4.26
CA ASP A 599 -20.77 12.42 -4.58
C ASP A 599 -21.58 13.57 -3.97
N ASP A 600 -22.47 13.30 -3.03
CA ASP A 600 -23.20 14.36 -2.31
C ASP A 600 -22.29 15.24 -1.45
N GLY A 601 -20.99 14.90 -1.41
CA GLY A 601 -20.00 15.60 -0.61
C GLY A 601 -20.20 15.44 0.90
N ASN A 602 -21.09 14.54 1.31
CA ASN A 602 -21.41 14.23 2.69
C ASN A 602 -20.68 12.95 3.11
N VAL A 603 -20.05 13.02 4.27
CA VAL A 603 -19.48 11.86 4.96
C VAL A 603 -20.46 11.50 6.07
N GLU A 604 -21.02 10.32 6.03
CA GLU A 604 -21.81 9.82 7.15
C GLU A 604 -20.93 9.14 8.19
N ASN A 605 -21.20 9.49 9.43
CA ASN A 605 -20.62 8.86 10.59
C ASN A 605 -21.52 7.67 10.96
N THR A 606 -21.05 6.44 10.69
CA THR A 606 -21.85 5.24 10.96
C THR A 606 -21.73 4.73 12.40
N GLY A 607 -20.99 5.43 13.27
CA GLY A 607 -20.78 4.99 14.64
C GLY A 607 -19.70 3.91 14.79
N PRO A 608 -19.63 3.27 15.98
CA PRO A 608 -18.62 2.27 16.25
C PRO A 608 -18.89 0.95 15.54
N THR A 609 -17.78 0.34 15.06
CA THR A 609 -17.85 -0.93 14.33
C THR A 609 -16.92 -1.97 14.93
N GLN A 610 -17.28 -3.23 14.79
CA GLN A 610 -16.45 -4.37 15.13
C GLN A 610 -16.29 -5.30 13.94
N ARG A 611 -15.08 -5.73 13.70
CA ARG A 611 -14.73 -6.73 12.70
C ARG A 611 -13.87 -7.81 13.31
N TYR A 612 -14.04 -9.05 12.86
CA TYR A 612 -13.14 -10.16 13.13
C TYR A 612 -13.07 -11.09 11.92
N GLY A 613 -11.99 -11.83 11.83
CA GLY A 613 -11.81 -12.68 10.68
C GLY A 613 -10.61 -13.60 10.73
N VAL A 614 -10.44 -14.32 9.63
CA VAL A 614 -9.37 -15.28 9.40
C VAL A 614 -8.68 -14.93 8.10
N ASP A 615 -7.37 -14.79 8.16
CA ASP A 615 -6.51 -14.67 6.97
C ASP A 615 -5.64 -15.92 6.86
N VAL A 616 -5.60 -16.53 5.67
CA VAL A 616 -4.68 -17.61 5.35
C VAL A 616 -4.00 -17.29 4.03
N ALA A 617 -2.67 -17.28 4.03
CA ALA A 617 -1.85 -17.08 2.83
C ALA A 617 -0.86 -18.24 2.67
N ALA A 618 -0.88 -18.93 1.55
CA ALA A 618 0.00 -20.04 1.25
C ALA A 618 0.81 -19.78 -0.03
N ARG A 619 2.09 -20.13 0.02
CA ARG A 619 3.02 -20.06 -1.12
C ARG A 619 3.74 -21.40 -1.22
N TYR A 620 3.52 -22.12 -2.33
CA TYR A 620 4.04 -23.46 -2.56
C TYR A 620 4.86 -23.54 -3.83
N GLN A 621 6.11 -23.92 -3.69
CA GLN A 621 6.99 -24.22 -4.81
C GLN A 621 6.89 -25.73 -5.14
N LEU A 622 6.01 -26.08 -6.09
CA LEU A 622 5.78 -27.45 -6.55
C LEU A 622 7.00 -28.05 -7.24
N SER A 623 7.75 -27.23 -7.96
CA SER A 623 9.01 -27.61 -8.61
C SER A 623 9.93 -26.38 -8.73
N ARG A 624 11.12 -26.55 -9.28
CA ARG A 624 12.06 -25.42 -9.53
C ARG A 624 11.47 -24.30 -10.41
N ARG A 625 10.38 -24.58 -11.14
CA ARG A 625 9.76 -23.64 -12.10
C ARG A 625 8.27 -23.44 -11.90
N LEU A 626 7.63 -24.22 -11.04
CA LEU A 626 6.18 -24.20 -10.86
C LEU A 626 5.85 -23.78 -9.43
N PHE A 627 5.05 -22.72 -9.33
CA PHE A 627 4.66 -22.10 -8.06
C PHE A 627 3.14 -22.02 -8.00
N LEU A 628 2.60 -22.32 -6.83
CA LEU A 628 1.19 -22.14 -6.48
C LEU A 628 1.12 -21.14 -5.32
N ASP A 629 0.28 -20.15 -5.46
CA ASP A 629 -0.05 -19.22 -4.37
C ASP A 629 -1.57 -19.12 -4.19
N THR A 630 -1.99 -18.91 -2.96
CA THR A 630 -3.39 -18.65 -2.62
C THR A 630 -3.48 -17.82 -1.34
N ASP A 631 -4.42 -16.89 -1.34
CA ASP A 631 -4.83 -16.10 -0.19
C ASP A 631 -6.33 -16.30 0.01
N VAL A 632 -6.74 -16.64 1.22
CA VAL A 632 -8.13 -16.86 1.62
C VAL A 632 -8.43 -16.00 2.82
N ASN A 633 -9.49 -15.21 2.76
CA ASN A 633 -9.86 -14.30 3.83
C ASN A 633 -11.35 -14.42 4.10
N TYR A 634 -11.68 -14.60 5.36
CA TYR A 634 -13.05 -14.55 5.86
C TYR A 634 -13.18 -13.41 6.87
N ASN A 635 -14.20 -12.59 6.71
CA ASN A 635 -14.42 -11.39 7.51
C ASN A 635 -15.87 -11.34 7.97
N HIS A 636 -16.08 -10.93 9.22
CA HIS A 636 -17.39 -10.61 9.75
C HIS A 636 -17.34 -9.22 10.39
N GLY A 637 -18.10 -8.30 9.85
CA GLY A 637 -18.16 -6.90 10.31
C GLY A 637 -19.60 -6.49 10.65
N ARG A 638 -19.75 -5.73 11.74
CA ARG A 638 -21.04 -5.15 12.16
C ARG A 638 -20.83 -3.77 12.80
N GLN A 639 -21.82 -2.91 12.63
CA GLN A 639 -22.01 -1.74 13.49
C GLN A 639 -22.48 -2.22 14.86
N THR A 640 -21.93 -1.64 15.94
CA THR A 640 -22.22 -2.13 17.31
C THR A 640 -23.39 -1.43 17.98
N ASP A 641 -23.70 -0.21 17.58
CA ASP A 641 -24.75 0.63 18.17
C ASP A 641 -26.03 0.68 17.33
N ALA A 642 -26.03 0.02 16.15
CA ALA A 642 -27.19 -0.06 15.26
C ALA A 642 -28.08 -1.24 15.61
N PRO A 643 -29.39 -1.22 15.27
CA PRO A 643 -30.30 -2.35 15.41
C PRO A 643 -29.81 -3.59 14.68
N ALA A 644 -30.11 -4.78 15.19
CA ALA A 644 -29.58 -6.05 14.66
C ALA A 644 -29.98 -6.34 13.20
N ASP A 645 -31.08 -5.78 12.74
CA ASP A 645 -31.61 -5.87 11.37
C ASP A 645 -31.07 -4.78 10.42
N ALA A 646 -30.34 -3.78 10.95
CA ALA A 646 -29.76 -2.68 10.18
C ALA A 646 -28.32 -2.37 10.64
N ASN A 647 -27.49 -3.37 10.82
CA ASN A 647 -26.14 -3.23 11.36
C ASN A 647 -25.04 -3.77 10.43
N TYR A 648 -25.35 -4.04 9.18
CA TYR A 648 -24.33 -4.38 8.20
C TYR A 648 -23.42 -3.18 7.94
N ILE A 649 -22.15 -3.46 7.68
CA ILE A 649 -21.23 -2.47 7.14
C ILE A 649 -21.37 -2.55 5.62
N PRO A 650 -21.84 -1.48 4.95
CA PRO A 650 -22.01 -1.48 3.50
C PRO A 650 -20.73 -1.90 2.78
N LEU A 651 -20.89 -2.71 1.73
CA LEU A 651 -19.86 -3.20 0.82
C LEU A 651 -18.74 -4.03 1.46
N ALA A 652 -18.70 -4.20 2.77
CA ALA A 652 -17.68 -4.99 3.47
C ALA A 652 -17.65 -6.45 2.96
N PRO A 653 -16.53 -6.92 2.35
CA PRO A 653 -16.45 -8.28 1.85
C PRO A 653 -16.48 -9.31 2.98
N THR A 654 -17.31 -10.34 2.85
CA THR A 654 -17.38 -11.45 3.82
C THR A 654 -16.34 -12.52 3.50
N PHE A 655 -16.27 -12.92 2.24
CA PHE A 655 -15.32 -13.93 1.80
C PHE A 655 -14.60 -13.49 0.52
N THR A 656 -13.28 -13.59 0.53
CA THR A 656 -12.45 -13.29 -0.64
C THR A 656 -11.34 -14.33 -0.79
N THR A 657 -11.02 -14.66 -2.04
CA THR A 657 -9.85 -15.49 -2.32
C THR A 657 -9.20 -15.09 -3.65
N ILE A 658 -7.87 -15.07 -3.64
CA ILE A 658 -7.06 -14.79 -4.82
C ILE A 658 -5.88 -15.76 -4.85
N GLY A 659 -5.51 -16.21 -6.03
CA GLY A 659 -4.38 -17.13 -6.16
C GLY A 659 -4.09 -17.51 -7.59
N GLY A 660 -3.25 -18.52 -7.77
CA GLY A 660 -3.00 -19.09 -9.08
C GLY A 660 -1.75 -19.92 -9.20
N LEU A 661 -1.54 -20.41 -10.39
CA LEU A 661 -0.42 -21.25 -10.78
C LEU A 661 0.51 -20.44 -11.69
N THR A 662 1.80 -20.40 -11.37
CA THR A 662 2.82 -19.69 -12.14
C THR A 662 3.94 -20.65 -12.55
N TYR A 663 4.17 -20.77 -13.86
CA TYR A 663 5.34 -21.44 -14.42
C TYR A 663 6.35 -20.40 -14.87
N LYS A 664 7.57 -20.44 -14.34
CA LYS A 664 8.65 -19.51 -14.70
C LYS A 664 9.91 -20.25 -15.13
N ALA A 665 10.32 -20.00 -16.35
CA ALA A 665 11.61 -20.43 -16.89
C ALA A 665 12.58 -19.23 -16.93
N PRO A 666 13.91 -19.43 -16.67
CA PRO A 666 14.91 -18.37 -16.81
C PRO A 666 15.01 -17.81 -18.22
N LYS A 667 14.78 -18.65 -19.22
CA LYS A 667 14.72 -18.33 -20.65
C LYS A 667 13.64 -19.21 -21.28
N GLY A 668 13.00 -18.71 -22.33
CA GLY A 668 11.93 -19.43 -23.04
C GLY A 668 10.56 -19.07 -22.48
N LEU A 669 9.66 -20.04 -22.48
CA LEU A 669 8.26 -19.86 -22.15
C LEU A 669 8.05 -19.76 -20.62
N SER A 670 7.29 -18.77 -20.20
CA SER A 670 6.78 -18.57 -18.83
C SER A 670 5.31 -18.19 -18.91
N GLY A 671 4.53 -18.46 -17.87
CA GLY A 671 3.13 -18.08 -17.85
C GLY A 671 2.48 -18.28 -16.50
N SER A 672 1.29 -17.74 -16.34
CA SER A 672 0.47 -17.91 -15.15
C SER A 672 -1.00 -18.03 -15.49
N LEU A 673 -1.72 -18.76 -14.66
CA LEU A 673 -3.18 -18.76 -14.60
C LEU A 673 -3.57 -18.27 -13.20
N ARG A 674 -4.30 -17.17 -13.14
CA ARG A 674 -4.69 -16.49 -11.89
C ARG A 674 -6.19 -16.57 -11.72
N TYR A 675 -6.65 -16.67 -10.48
CA TYR A 675 -8.06 -16.50 -10.14
C TYR A 675 -8.25 -15.44 -9.07
N ARG A 676 -9.44 -14.83 -9.05
CA ARG A 676 -9.91 -13.95 -8.02
C ARG A 676 -11.41 -14.11 -7.80
N HIS A 677 -11.81 -14.13 -6.54
CA HIS A 677 -13.19 -14.29 -6.12
C HIS A 677 -13.54 -13.38 -4.95
N ILE A 678 -14.69 -12.79 -5.01
CA ILE A 678 -15.32 -12.06 -3.93
C ILE A 678 -16.78 -12.46 -3.88
N ASP A 679 -17.30 -12.74 -2.69
CA ASP A 679 -18.70 -13.10 -2.49
C ASP A 679 -19.64 -11.90 -2.63
N SER A 680 -20.94 -12.19 -2.82
CA SER A 680 -21.98 -11.17 -2.73
C SER A 680 -22.06 -10.62 -1.31
N ARG A 681 -22.26 -9.31 -1.18
CA ARG A 681 -22.20 -8.61 0.10
C ARG A 681 -23.31 -7.56 0.21
N PRO A 682 -23.76 -7.19 1.43
CA PRO A 682 -24.68 -6.07 1.62
C PRO A 682 -24.11 -4.79 1.02
N ALA A 683 -24.92 -4.00 0.35
CA ALA A 683 -24.55 -2.69 -0.17
C ALA A 683 -25.16 -1.55 0.67
N ASN A 684 -26.06 -1.87 1.60
CA ASN A 684 -26.63 -0.98 2.59
C ASN A 684 -26.68 -1.66 3.97
N ASP A 685 -27.02 -0.92 5.00
CA ASP A 685 -26.99 -1.32 6.42
C ASP A 685 -28.00 -2.39 6.78
N ASP A 686 -29.19 -2.43 6.14
CA ASP A 686 -30.23 -3.45 6.34
C ASP A 686 -30.06 -4.70 5.44
N GLY A 687 -29.10 -4.68 4.51
CA GLY A 687 -28.80 -5.77 3.59
C GLY A 687 -29.87 -6.05 2.53
N SER A 688 -30.85 -5.15 2.35
CA SER A 688 -31.89 -5.27 1.33
C SER A 688 -31.35 -5.10 -0.09
N ILE A 689 -30.29 -4.32 -0.26
CA ILE A 689 -29.56 -4.15 -1.51
C ILE A 689 -28.22 -4.91 -1.38
N ARG A 690 -27.91 -5.73 -2.39
CA ARG A 690 -26.70 -6.56 -2.37
C ARG A 690 -25.82 -6.33 -3.59
N ALA A 691 -24.55 -6.02 -3.35
CA ALA A 691 -23.51 -6.04 -4.36
C ALA A 691 -23.20 -7.48 -4.79
N ARG A 692 -23.10 -7.71 -6.10
CA ARG A 692 -22.88 -9.04 -6.67
C ARG A 692 -21.44 -9.48 -6.51
N GLY A 693 -21.22 -10.75 -6.15
CA GLY A 693 -19.94 -11.40 -6.18
C GLY A 693 -19.51 -11.80 -7.59
N TYR A 694 -18.25 -12.22 -7.73
CA TYR A 694 -17.73 -12.75 -8.99
C TYR A 694 -16.60 -13.74 -8.77
N PHE A 695 -16.35 -14.58 -9.79
CA PHE A 695 -15.21 -15.46 -9.90
C PHE A 695 -14.60 -15.30 -11.29
N LEU A 696 -13.32 -14.89 -11.36
CA LEU A 696 -12.65 -14.56 -12.61
C LEU A 696 -11.35 -15.33 -12.76
N PHE A 697 -11.00 -15.63 -14.01
CA PHE A 697 -9.68 -16.14 -14.38
C PHE A 697 -8.95 -15.18 -15.31
N ASP A 698 -7.66 -15.00 -15.06
CA ASP A 698 -6.75 -14.23 -15.90
C ASP A 698 -5.54 -15.09 -16.26
N ALA A 699 -4.97 -14.90 -17.45
CA ALA A 699 -3.80 -15.63 -17.90
C ALA A 699 -2.73 -14.70 -18.47
N VAL A 700 -1.47 -15.02 -18.20
CA VAL A 700 -0.32 -14.35 -18.79
C VAL A 700 0.59 -15.37 -19.40
N LEU A 701 1.05 -15.12 -20.61
CA LEU A 701 2.03 -15.93 -21.32
C LEU A 701 3.16 -15.04 -21.79
N SER A 702 4.41 -15.42 -21.59
CA SER A 702 5.57 -14.69 -22.08
C SER A 702 6.68 -15.61 -22.56
N TYR A 703 7.38 -15.20 -23.59
CA TYR A 703 8.57 -15.85 -24.09
C TYR A 703 9.75 -14.88 -24.01
N THR A 704 10.75 -15.25 -23.22
CA THR A 704 11.94 -14.42 -22.97
C THR A 704 13.18 -15.05 -23.61
N LYS A 705 13.88 -14.27 -24.41
CA LYS A 705 15.19 -14.59 -24.96
C LYS A 705 16.16 -13.43 -24.65
N ALA A 706 17.46 -13.68 -24.60
CA ALA A 706 18.50 -12.81 -24.04
C ALA A 706 18.26 -11.28 -24.06
N ARG A 707 17.79 -10.73 -25.18
CA ARG A 707 17.59 -9.28 -25.37
C ARG A 707 16.14 -8.89 -25.72
N PHE A 708 15.21 -9.84 -25.74
CA PHE A 708 13.82 -9.51 -26.02
C PHE A 708 12.85 -10.41 -25.25
N GLN A 709 11.68 -9.89 -25.02
CA GLN A 709 10.53 -10.61 -24.47
C GLN A 709 9.29 -10.25 -25.29
N ILE A 710 8.49 -11.25 -25.62
CA ILE A 710 7.14 -11.06 -26.15
C ILE A 710 6.15 -11.73 -25.22
N GLY A 711 4.95 -11.18 -25.11
CA GLY A 711 3.96 -11.74 -24.21
C GLY A 711 2.54 -11.43 -24.62
N ALA A 712 1.61 -12.16 -24.03
CA ALA A 712 0.18 -11.96 -24.12
C ALA A 712 -0.43 -12.01 -22.72
N THR A 713 -1.38 -11.12 -22.46
CA THR A 713 -2.17 -11.10 -21.22
C THR A 713 -3.63 -11.18 -21.61
N ALA A 714 -4.36 -12.14 -21.06
CA ALA A 714 -5.80 -12.28 -21.20
C ALA A 714 -6.47 -12.13 -19.82
N GLU A 715 -7.37 -11.16 -19.69
CA GLU A 715 -8.16 -10.94 -18.48
C GLU A 715 -9.59 -11.38 -18.72
N ASN A 716 -10.25 -11.78 -17.63
CA ASN A 716 -11.59 -12.37 -17.68
C ASN A 716 -11.68 -13.46 -18.77
N LEU A 717 -10.82 -14.46 -18.67
CA LEU A 717 -10.60 -15.50 -19.70
C LEU A 717 -11.90 -16.21 -20.12
N LEU A 718 -12.86 -16.35 -19.22
CA LEU A 718 -14.16 -16.99 -19.43
C LEU A 718 -15.26 -16.02 -19.88
N ASN A 719 -14.93 -14.75 -20.09
CA ASN A 719 -15.86 -13.68 -20.45
C ASN A 719 -17.09 -13.62 -19.54
N VAL A 720 -16.88 -13.75 -18.23
CA VAL A 720 -17.93 -13.64 -17.22
C VAL A 720 -18.46 -12.21 -17.16
N GLN A 721 -19.79 -12.03 -17.09
CA GLN A 721 -20.38 -10.74 -16.77
C GLN A 721 -20.25 -10.48 -15.26
N TRP A 722 -19.58 -9.43 -14.89
CA TRP A 722 -19.30 -9.07 -13.50
C TRP A 722 -19.33 -7.56 -13.29
N ASN A 723 -19.39 -7.12 -12.05
CA ASN A 723 -19.40 -5.71 -11.68
C ASN A 723 -18.14 -5.40 -10.87
N GLN A 724 -17.52 -4.25 -11.13
CA GLN A 724 -16.38 -3.74 -10.37
C GLN A 724 -16.88 -3.01 -9.11
N ALA A 725 -16.83 -1.67 -9.10
CA ALA A 725 -17.42 -0.88 -8.02
C ALA A 725 -18.94 -1.02 -8.06
N GLN A 726 -19.54 -1.10 -6.87
CA GLN A 726 -20.97 -1.26 -6.68
C GLN A 726 -21.35 -0.53 -5.39
N PHE A 727 -22.45 0.22 -5.36
CA PHE A 727 -23.01 0.79 -4.13
C PHE A 727 -24.52 0.97 -4.22
N ALA A 728 -25.17 1.04 -3.06
CA ALA A 728 -26.53 1.48 -2.94
C ALA A 728 -26.57 3.01 -2.93
N THR A 729 -27.37 3.60 -3.79
CA THR A 729 -27.64 5.04 -3.76
C THR A 729 -29.03 5.33 -4.27
N GLN A 730 -29.57 6.46 -3.85
CA GLN A 730 -30.87 6.94 -4.29
C GLN A 730 -30.73 7.72 -5.59
N THR A 731 -31.53 7.40 -6.60
CA THR A 731 -31.43 8.00 -7.92
C THR A 731 -32.74 8.23 -8.61
N ARG A 732 -32.73 9.19 -9.51
CA ARG A 732 -33.83 9.45 -10.44
C ARG A 732 -33.31 9.60 -11.87
N LEU A 733 -33.85 8.71 -12.75
CA LEU A 733 -33.55 8.74 -14.18
C LEU A 733 -34.68 9.48 -14.88
N LEU A 734 -34.67 10.59 -15.43
CA LEU A 734 -35.75 11.22 -16.15
C LEU A 734 -36.23 10.35 -17.32
N THR A 735 -37.04 9.35 -17.00
CA THR A 735 -37.88 8.68 -18.01
C THR A 735 -39.27 9.33 -17.98
N PRO A 736 -39.83 9.78 -19.10
CA PRO A 736 -40.94 10.74 -19.14
C PRO A 736 -42.25 10.30 -18.47
N GLN A 737 -42.36 9.10 -17.92
CA GLN A 737 -43.66 8.61 -17.48
C GLN A 737 -43.68 7.76 -16.21
N ARG A 738 -42.59 7.51 -15.49
CA ARG A 738 -42.54 6.52 -14.41
C ARG A 738 -41.71 6.84 -13.16
N GLU A 739 -41.10 8.00 -13.08
CA GLU A 739 -40.19 8.30 -11.99
C GLU A 739 -40.89 8.96 -10.81
N ARG A 740 -40.67 8.41 -9.60
CA ARG A 740 -41.10 9.04 -8.35
C ARG A 740 -40.27 10.30 -8.11
N PRO A 741 -40.85 11.40 -7.60
CA PRO A 741 -40.06 12.58 -7.22
C PRO A 741 -38.93 12.26 -6.22
N ALA A 742 -39.19 11.31 -5.29
CA ALA A 742 -38.24 10.85 -4.31
C ALA A 742 -37.17 9.87 -4.85
N GLY A 743 -37.21 9.51 -6.15
CA GLY A 743 -36.27 8.53 -6.71
C GLY A 743 -36.45 7.11 -6.19
N PHE A 744 -35.40 6.29 -6.38
CA PHE A 744 -35.34 4.88 -5.97
C PHE A 744 -34.02 4.60 -5.29
N ASP A 745 -34.04 3.91 -4.16
CA ASP A 745 -32.85 3.28 -3.58
C ASP A 745 -32.52 2.04 -4.40
N GLU A 746 -31.38 2.02 -5.03
CA GLU A 746 -31.01 0.96 -5.95
C GLU A 746 -29.49 0.73 -6.04
N LEU A 747 -29.11 -0.44 -6.58
CA LEU A 747 -27.71 -0.76 -6.80
C LEU A 747 -27.19 -0.04 -8.04
N HIS A 748 -26.13 0.73 -7.86
CA HIS A 748 -25.30 1.24 -8.92
C HIS A 748 -24.07 0.37 -9.11
N PHE A 749 -23.59 0.27 -10.32
CA PHE A 749 -22.39 -0.51 -10.62
C PHE A 749 -21.59 0.03 -11.79
N THR A 750 -20.30 -0.24 -11.75
CA THR A 750 -19.42 -0.17 -12.91
C THR A 750 -19.35 -1.55 -13.54
N PRO A 751 -19.73 -1.73 -14.81
CA PRO A 751 -19.54 -3.00 -15.51
C PRO A 751 -18.09 -3.41 -15.49
N GLY A 752 -17.81 -4.67 -15.15
CA GLY A 752 -16.46 -5.21 -15.17
C GLY A 752 -15.96 -5.43 -16.60
N THR A 753 -14.64 -5.41 -16.75
CA THR A 753 -13.97 -5.64 -18.04
C THR A 753 -14.42 -6.98 -18.64
N PRO A 754 -14.94 -7.00 -19.88
CA PRO A 754 -15.21 -8.25 -20.60
C PRO A 754 -13.91 -9.00 -20.89
N PHE A 755 -13.94 -10.08 -21.66
CA PHE A 755 -12.68 -10.69 -22.13
C PHE A 755 -11.79 -9.63 -22.77
N TYR A 756 -10.56 -9.49 -22.26
CA TYR A 756 -9.61 -8.48 -22.68
C TYR A 756 -8.26 -9.11 -23.01
N LEU A 757 -7.78 -8.90 -24.23
CA LEU A 757 -6.49 -9.40 -24.70
C LEU A 757 -5.52 -8.23 -24.96
N LYS A 758 -4.31 -8.37 -24.45
CA LYS A 758 -3.20 -7.43 -24.65
C LYS A 758 -1.93 -8.18 -25.04
N LEU A 759 -1.22 -7.68 -26.03
CA LEU A 759 0.08 -8.17 -26.46
C LEU A 759 1.17 -7.19 -26.07
N ASN A 760 2.35 -7.68 -25.75
CA ASN A 760 3.49 -6.84 -25.40
C ASN A 760 4.79 -7.35 -26.05
N ALA A 761 5.69 -6.42 -26.29
CA ALA A 761 7.06 -6.67 -26.72
C ALA A 761 8.04 -5.78 -25.96
N SER A 762 9.14 -6.36 -25.50
CA SER A 762 10.21 -5.63 -24.79
C SER A 762 11.56 -5.95 -25.41
N VAL A 763 12.42 -4.94 -25.46
CA VAL A 763 13.83 -5.07 -25.81
C VAL A 763 14.67 -4.59 -24.63
N PHE A 764 15.71 -5.37 -24.30
CA PHE A 764 16.67 -5.09 -23.23
C PHE A 764 18.05 -4.78 -23.82
N PHE A 765 18.72 -3.72 -23.37
CA PHE A 765 19.99 -3.24 -23.92
C PHE A 765 20.87 -2.53 -22.89
#